data_85b088f8aa064954cec0c7f9bc1a9c00
#
_entry.id   85b088f8aa064954cec0c7f9bc1a9c00
#
_cell.length_a   1.000
_cell.length_b   1.000
_cell.length_c   1.000
_cell.angle_alpha   90.00
_cell.angle_beta   90.00
_cell.angle_gamma   90.00
#
_symmetry.space_group_name_H-M   'P 1'
#
loop_
_entity.id
_entity.type
_entity.pdbx_description
1 polymer ?
#
loop_
_entity_poly.entity_id
_entity_poly.type
_entity_poly.pdbx_seq_one_letter_code
_entity_poly.pdbx_strand_id
1 'polypeptide(L)'
;MEIKTFLVTPLTAVIAVSSAAHGAQEAPISDRQNMMNPIMIQDYKGYAQELPTSGSKSDAEWLDVPQSVSVVTNTEMEDRGAVRLVDALDGVAGVNNTLGEGSRDQFVIRGFDAIRDVYRDGLRDDGNLQSYRSLANVEQVEVVKGPAGALYGRGSAGGIINLVTKRANGDEFTRLGTSYGSHDQVTGSIDSSTQLTDTVNGRINAEIRQSNSFVDHVDSEDYFIAPSLQFNPSEGHVVNLNLEFMHQELVPYRGIPSKDGKPVAVPRSTYFGSLNDYQESDSARIAIEDELTLTPEITWHNRAVYNRVTLEQQGTRQATTPVSDTNKVVQTVNTFGYDPRTTQTLQSELEWQLDNHQLLFGADYNQIDIDLNLARMNLPTKDIYNPTATNAPNPGFPAFRQNTTKTLGLYLQDMITVGDWSFTGNVRQDRMELDQTTAAGVNSSNDDNKTSYRLGAVYRLTDDMSAYTTLAKSWQLPYGGSFVSPTQAEFFSTELLEVGAKAYVLDDALMLNAAVFQIDQEQPSTDADGFIVDKSRARHQGIELEMRGQITEQLSATASYTYMDAEDRDTGKKPNDVSDQLAALGATYQLDDAWRFGASVKYVGDRFAGNNEAVALGDYTLVDAMASYHVGKHRIQLNAYNLFDEEYYLGSTNGTSGVNSIGYGAPAEFMVSYHYEL
;
A
#
# COMPACT_ATOMS: atom_id res chain seq x y z
N MET A 1 28.24 -18.28 2.77
CA MET A 1 27.61 -17.28 3.63
C MET A 1 28.67 -16.24 3.97
N GLU A 2 28.90 -15.31 3.06
CA GLU A 2 29.81 -14.19 3.28
C GLU A 2 28.98 -12.97 3.62
N ILE A 3 29.10 -12.50 4.85
CA ILE A 3 28.48 -11.26 5.29
C ILE A 3 29.25 -10.12 4.61
N LYS A 4 28.72 -9.57 3.52
CA LYS A 4 29.25 -8.35 2.91
C LYS A 4 29.06 -7.19 3.90
N THR A 5 30.17 -6.65 4.35
CA THR A 5 30.23 -5.55 5.31
C THR A 5 29.60 -4.29 4.70
N PHE A 6 28.48 -3.86 5.24
CA PHE A 6 27.87 -2.58 4.91
C PHE A 6 28.74 -1.44 5.42
N LEU A 7 29.43 -0.74 4.52
CA LEU A 7 30.10 0.52 4.83
C LEU A 7 29.04 1.64 4.92
N VAL A 8 28.68 1.99 6.14
CA VAL A 8 27.88 3.17 6.44
C VAL A 8 28.76 4.40 6.28
N THR A 9 28.51 5.18 5.24
CA THR A 9 29.08 6.54 5.16
C THR A 9 28.30 7.42 6.14
N PRO A 10 28.90 8.06 7.14
CA PRO A 10 28.17 8.82 8.13
C PRO A 10 27.59 10.10 7.49
N LEU A 11 26.25 10.20 7.54
CA LEU A 11 25.54 11.44 7.28
C LEU A 11 25.75 12.34 8.52
N THR A 12 26.58 13.36 8.41
CA THR A 12 26.76 14.36 9.48
C THR A 12 25.56 15.32 9.42
N ALA A 13 24.47 14.94 10.07
CA ALA A 13 23.38 15.87 10.35
C ALA A 13 23.77 16.70 11.58
N VAL A 14 24.00 17.98 11.37
CA VAL A 14 24.20 18.95 12.46
C VAL A 14 22.84 19.22 13.09
N ILE A 15 22.56 18.55 14.21
CA ILE A 15 21.45 18.92 15.09
C ILE A 15 21.93 20.04 15.97
N ALA A 16 21.50 21.27 15.66
CA ALA A 16 21.71 22.41 16.58
C ALA A 16 20.64 22.34 17.68
N VAL A 17 21.00 21.76 18.81
CA VAL A 17 20.18 21.80 20.03
C VAL A 17 20.33 23.17 20.64
N SER A 18 19.33 24.04 20.54
CA SER A 18 19.24 25.25 21.32
C SER A 18 18.55 24.96 22.66
N SER A 19 19.35 24.83 23.72
CA SER A 19 18.86 24.79 25.10
C SER A 19 18.45 26.19 25.55
N ALA A 20 17.18 26.47 25.70
CA ALA A 20 16.66 27.61 26.43
C ALA A 20 15.74 27.10 27.55
N ALA A 21 16.29 26.99 28.74
CA ALA A 21 15.52 26.73 29.94
C ALA A 21 14.83 28.02 30.43
N HIS A 22 13.51 28.03 30.53
CA HIS A 22 12.79 28.99 31.40
C HIS A 22 11.65 28.25 32.09
N GLY A 23 11.66 28.35 33.41
CA GLY A 23 10.70 27.71 34.30
C GLY A 23 9.31 28.32 34.20
N ALA A 24 8.29 27.50 34.23
CA ALA A 24 6.92 27.87 34.46
C ALA A 24 6.26 26.91 35.47
N GLN A 25 5.39 27.49 36.27
CA GLN A 25 4.75 26.98 37.48
C GLN A 25 3.74 25.86 37.17
N GLU A 26 3.68 24.89 38.09
CA GLU A 26 2.83 23.72 38.05
C GLU A 26 1.32 24.04 38.14
N ALA A 27 0.51 23.42 37.27
CA ALA A 27 -0.93 23.24 37.41
C ALA A 27 -1.28 21.75 37.47
N PRO A 28 -2.33 21.30 38.16
CA PRO A 28 -2.49 19.92 38.58
C PRO A 28 -2.81 18.96 37.45
N ILE A 29 -2.07 17.86 37.48
CA ILE A 29 -2.10 16.73 36.54
C ILE A 29 -3.23 15.80 36.97
N SER A 30 -4.30 15.65 36.20
CA SER A 30 -5.15 14.44 36.27
C SER A 30 -5.84 13.99 35.00
N ASP A 31 -5.95 14.84 33.92
CA ASP A 31 -6.74 14.44 32.77
C ASP A 31 -6.02 14.62 31.40
N ARG A 32 -4.71 14.91 31.39
CA ARG A 32 -3.96 15.23 30.15
C ARG A 32 -2.98 14.16 29.66
N GLN A 33 -2.86 13.02 30.34
CA GLN A 33 -1.97 11.95 29.85
C GLN A 33 -2.45 11.27 28.56
N ASN A 34 -3.70 11.51 28.16
CA ASN A 34 -4.29 10.90 26.96
C ASN A 34 -4.19 11.74 25.67
N MET A 35 -3.59 12.96 25.73
CA MET A 35 -3.51 13.84 24.55
C MET A 35 -2.14 13.88 23.84
N MET A 36 -1.16 13.09 24.27
CA MET A 36 0.22 13.25 23.79
C MET A 36 0.72 12.18 22.84
N ASN A 37 -0.15 11.37 22.27
CA ASN A 37 0.24 10.42 21.23
C ASN A 37 -0.74 10.50 20.07
N PRO A 38 -0.44 11.21 18.97
CA PRO A 38 -1.33 11.29 17.82
C PRO A 38 -1.55 9.93 17.12
N ILE A 39 -0.90 8.88 17.61
CA ILE A 39 -1.12 7.50 17.20
C ILE A 39 -1.39 6.65 18.46
N MET A 40 -2.20 7.16 19.38
CA MET A 40 -2.77 6.30 20.42
C MET A 40 -3.96 5.56 19.82
N ILE A 41 -3.78 4.29 19.65
CA ILE A 41 -4.83 3.30 19.46
C ILE A 41 -5.71 3.35 20.72
N GLN A 42 -6.71 4.21 20.72
CA GLN A 42 -7.69 4.27 21.79
C GLN A 42 -8.74 3.20 21.55
N ASP A 43 -8.96 2.39 22.59
CA ASP A 43 -10.00 1.38 22.76
C ASP A 43 -10.62 0.80 21.47
N TYR A 44 -9.99 -0.28 20.96
CA TYR A 44 -10.55 -1.08 19.87
C TYR A 44 -11.92 -1.65 20.28
N LYS A 45 -12.97 -1.19 19.64
CA LYS A 45 -14.25 -1.87 19.64
C LYS A 45 -14.28 -2.88 18.47
N GLY A 46 -13.57 -4.00 18.62
CA GLY A 46 -13.48 -5.03 17.57
C GLY A 46 -12.72 -4.55 16.32
N TYR A 47 -13.44 -4.41 15.19
CA TYR A 47 -12.89 -3.94 13.91
C TYR A 47 -13.12 -2.44 13.65
N ALA A 48 -13.84 -1.74 14.54
CA ALA A 48 -14.04 -0.30 14.44
C ALA A 48 -12.86 0.46 15.06
N GLN A 49 -12.49 1.57 14.44
CA GLN A 49 -11.47 2.49 14.94
C GLN A 49 -11.96 3.94 14.77
N GLU A 50 -11.78 4.73 15.80
CA GLU A 50 -12.31 6.10 15.85
C GLU A 50 -11.50 7.13 15.07
N LEU A 51 -10.18 6.95 14.90
CA LEU A 51 -9.28 7.97 14.33
C LEU A 51 -8.41 7.46 13.18
N PRO A 52 -8.84 7.58 11.91
CA PRO A 52 -7.94 7.43 10.77
C PRO A 52 -7.09 8.71 10.61
N THR A 53 -5.80 8.60 10.83
CA THR A 53 -4.87 9.74 10.77
C THR A 53 -4.58 10.21 9.35
N SER A 54 -4.70 9.32 8.35
CA SER A 54 -4.30 9.61 6.96
C SER A 54 -5.28 10.51 6.20
N GLY A 55 -6.52 10.64 6.64
CA GLY A 55 -7.53 11.44 5.92
C GLY A 55 -7.35 12.95 6.06
N SER A 56 -6.74 13.40 7.16
CA SER A 56 -6.61 14.83 7.51
C SER A 56 -5.18 15.24 7.89
N LYS A 57 -4.28 14.30 8.24
CA LYS A 57 -3.00 14.59 8.92
C LYS A 57 -3.16 15.38 10.21
N SER A 58 -4.28 15.24 10.90
CA SER A 58 -4.61 15.92 12.15
C SER A 58 -5.50 15.01 12.98
N ASP A 59 -5.72 15.35 14.24
CA ASP A 59 -6.58 14.63 15.20
C ASP A 59 -8.08 14.83 14.94
N ALA A 60 -8.47 15.12 13.67
CA ALA A 60 -9.86 15.30 13.30
C ALA A 60 -10.64 13.99 13.47
N GLU A 61 -11.83 14.08 14.07
CA GLU A 61 -12.74 12.95 14.17
C GLU A 61 -13.09 12.41 12.77
N TRP A 62 -13.23 11.08 12.63
CA TRP A 62 -13.56 10.45 11.36
C TRP A 62 -14.80 11.03 10.69
N LEU A 63 -15.82 11.42 11.48
CA LEU A 63 -17.05 12.03 10.99
C LEU A 63 -16.81 13.43 10.38
N ASP A 64 -15.74 14.14 10.77
CA ASP A 64 -15.42 15.49 10.27
C ASP A 64 -14.44 15.48 9.09
N VAL A 65 -13.89 14.33 8.73
CA VAL A 65 -13.02 14.20 7.56
C VAL A 65 -13.88 14.10 6.29
N PRO A 66 -13.83 15.06 5.36
CA PRO A 66 -14.66 15.05 4.16
C PRO A 66 -14.08 14.11 3.08
N GLN A 67 -13.82 12.87 3.40
CA GLN A 67 -13.23 11.88 2.48
C GLN A 67 -13.54 10.45 2.96
N SER A 68 -13.71 9.54 2.01
CA SER A 68 -13.84 8.12 2.31
C SER A 68 -12.50 7.55 2.75
N VAL A 69 -12.43 6.99 3.95
CA VAL A 69 -11.25 6.33 4.53
C VAL A 69 -11.67 5.00 5.11
N SER A 70 -10.95 3.93 4.74
CA SER A 70 -11.12 2.59 5.32
C SER A 70 -9.91 2.26 6.18
N VAL A 71 -10.13 1.60 7.32
CA VAL A 71 -9.08 1.15 8.23
C VAL A 71 -9.20 -0.34 8.44
N VAL A 72 -8.11 -1.08 8.23
CA VAL A 72 -8.00 -2.51 8.56
C VAL A 72 -7.09 -2.63 9.77
N THR A 73 -7.64 -3.09 10.88
CA THR A 73 -6.91 -3.19 12.16
C THR A 73 -6.03 -4.43 12.22
N ASN A 74 -5.06 -4.44 13.14
CA ASN A 74 -4.22 -5.62 13.41
C ASN A 74 -5.07 -6.85 13.77
N THR A 75 -6.10 -6.69 14.61
CA THR A 75 -7.02 -7.76 14.98
C THR A 75 -7.70 -8.38 13.75
N GLU A 76 -8.15 -7.56 12.80
CA GLU A 76 -8.76 -8.06 11.57
C GLU A 76 -7.74 -8.79 10.69
N MET A 77 -6.51 -8.26 10.56
CA MET A 77 -5.44 -8.92 9.84
C MET A 77 -5.07 -10.27 10.46
N GLU A 78 -4.99 -10.35 11.79
CA GLU A 78 -4.71 -11.59 12.52
C GLU A 78 -5.84 -12.61 12.36
N ASP A 79 -7.10 -12.22 12.47
CA ASP A 79 -8.25 -13.12 12.28
C ASP A 79 -8.29 -13.71 10.86
N ARG A 80 -7.96 -12.90 9.85
CA ARG A 80 -7.86 -13.36 8.46
C ARG A 80 -6.62 -14.21 8.21
N GLY A 81 -5.63 -14.20 9.11
CA GLY A 81 -4.33 -14.79 8.88
C GLY A 81 -3.59 -14.12 7.72
N ALA A 82 -3.70 -12.80 7.61
CA ALA A 82 -3.06 -12.04 6.56
C ALA A 82 -1.53 -12.11 6.68
N VAL A 83 -0.85 -12.54 5.62
CA VAL A 83 0.62 -12.65 5.55
C VAL A 83 1.24 -11.62 4.60
N ARG A 84 0.46 -11.10 3.66
CA ARG A 84 0.86 -10.06 2.71
C ARG A 84 -0.12 -8.88 2.75
N LEU A 85 0.33 -7.73 2.25
CA LEU A 85 -0.52 -6.53 2.20
C LEU A 85 -1.78 -6.75 1.36
N VAL A 86 -1.72 -7.57 0.32
CA VAL A 86 -2.91 -7.93 -0.48
C VAL A 86 -3.98 -8.63 0.34
N ASP A 87 -3.59 -9.48 1.30
CA ASP A 87 -4.52 -10.20 2.17
C ASP A 87 -5.21 -9.26 3.16
N ALA A 88 -4.46 -8.29 3.69
CA ALA A 88 -4.99 -7.25 4.58
C ALA A 88 -6.05 -6.39 3.88
N LEU A 89 -5.87 -6.10 2.60
CA LEU A 89 -6.76 -5.23 1.83
C LEU A 89 -7.95 -5.97 1.20
N ASP A 90 -8.01 -7.29 1.31
CA ASP A 90 -9.15 -8.05 0.81
C ASP A 90 -10.45 -7.62 1.51
N GLY A 91 -11.48 -7.33 0.71
CA GLY A 91 -12.78 -6.89 1.21
C GLY A 91 -12.87 -5.40 1.58
N VAL A 92 -11.83 -4.59 1.35
CA VAL A 92 -11.95 -3.12 1.42
C VAL A 92 -12.72 -2.59 0.21
N ALA A 93 -13.73 -1.75 0.44
CA ALA A 93 -14.55 -1.20 -0.64
C ALA A 93 -13.68 -0.42 -1.67
N GLY A 94 -13.91 -0.68 -2.96
CA GLY A 94 -13.19 -0.02 -4.05
C GLY A 94 -11.75 -0.50 -4.28
N VAL A 95 -11.27 -1.48 -3.50
CA VAL A 95 -9.91 -2.02 -3.60
C VAL A 95 -9.95 -3.44 -4.17
N ASN A 96 -9.08 -3.71 -5.13
CA ASN A 96 -8.84 -5.06 -5.64
C ASN A 96 -7.34 -5.26 -5.88
N ASN A 97 -6.89 -6.50 -5.79
CA ASN A 97 -5.54 -6.89 -6.15
C ASN A 97 -5.48 -7.46 -7.57
N THR A 98 -4.33 -7.39 -8.19
CA THR A 98 -4.06 -7.98 -9.50
C THR A 98 -2.77 -8.77 -9.46
N LEU A 99 -2.43 -9.50 -10.53
CA LEU A 99 -1.20 -10.30 -10.59
C LEU A 99 0.07 -9.46 -10.36
N GLY A 100 0.06 -8.19 -10.73
CA GLY A 100 1.27 -7.41 -10.78
C GLY A 100 2.28 -8.02 -11.74
N GLU A 101 3.55 -8.03 -11.33
CA GLU A 101 4.59 -8.75 -12.07
C GLU A 101 4.90 -10.13 -11.44
N GLY A 102 4.04 -10.59 -10.51
CA GLY A 102 4.23 -11.84 -9.77
C GLY A 102 5.42 -11.83 -8.79
N SER A 103 5.87 -10.64 -8.41
CA SER A 103 7.02 -10.44 -7.54
C SER A 103 6.87 -9.22 -6.62
N ARG A 104 5.69 -8.63 -6.56
CA ARG A 104 5.40 -7.41 -5.80
C ARG A 104 3.93 -7.26 -5.48
N ASP A 105 3.62 -6.41 -4.50
CA ASP A 105 2.26 -5.95 -4.26
C ASP A 105 1.73 -5.17 -5.47
N GLN A 106 0.47 -5.39 -5.84
CA GLN A 106 -0.19 -4.64 -6.92
C GLN A 106 -1.66 -4.44 -6.58
N PHE A 107 -2.07 -3.18 -6.45
CA PHE A 107 -3.43 -2.80 -6.08
C PHE A 107 -4.06 -1.91 -7.11
N VAL A 108 -5.38 -2.04 -7.20
CA VAL A 108 -6.25 -1.14 -7.94
C VAL A 108 -7.22 -0.52 -6.93
N ILE A 109 -7.26 0.81 -6.84
CA ILE A 109 -8.21 1.55 -6.00
C ILE A 109 -9.11 2.36 -6.92
N ARG A 110 -10.43 2.17 -6.82
CA ARG A 110 -11.41 2.81 -7.71
C ARG A 110 -11.05 2.70 -9.20
N GLY A 111 -10.48 1.55 -9.59
CA GLY A 111 -10.08 1.27 -10.96
C GLY A 111 -8.72 1.85 -11.39
N PHE A 112 -8.01 2.59 -10.55
CA PHE A 112 -6.70 3.13 -10.84
C PHE A 112 -5.59 2.34 -10.15
N ASP A 113 -4.46 2.17 -10.85
CA ASP A 113 -3.26 1.53 -10.29
C ASP A 113 -2.70 2.36 -9.13
N ALA A 114 -2.53 1.74 -7.96
CA ALA A 114 -2.06 2.35 -6.73
C ALA A 114 -0.73 1.78 -6.21
N ILE A 115 0.00 1.01 -7.04
CA ILE A 115 1.28 0.39 -6.64
C ILE A 115 2.29 1.39 -6.08
N ARG A 116 2.28 2.63 -6.60
CA ARG A 116 3.21 3.70 -6.22
C ARG A 116 2.70 4.57 -5.08
N ASP A 117 1.53 4.27 -4.58
CA ASP A 117 0.82 5.10 -3.62
C ASP A 117 0.66 4.40 -2.28
N VAL A 118 1.68 3.59 -1.94
CA VAL A 118 1.85 3.02 -0.61
C VAL A 118 2.73 3.97 0.21
N TYR A 119 2.24 4.25 1.40
CA TYR A 119 2.86 5.12 2.40
C TYR A 119 3.16 4.31 3.66
N ARG A 120 4.08 4.78 4.44
CA ARG A 120 4.39 4.24 5.76
C ARG A 120 4.51 5.39 6.74
N ASP A 121 3.67 5.37 7.78
CA ASP A 121 3.57 6.46 8.77
C ASP A 121 3.36 7.84 8.13
N GLY A 122 2.51 7.90 7.09
CA GLY A 122 2.20 9.13 6.37
C GLY A 122 3.27 9.62 5.40
N LEU A 123 4.40 8.94 5.26
CA LEU A 123 5.44 9.24 4.30
C LEU A 123 5.47 8.19 3.18
N ARG A 124 5.71 8.62 1.94
CA ARG A 124 5.71 7.74 0.77
C ARG A 124 6.79 6.67 0.87
N ASP A 125 6.40 5.40 0.65
CA ASP A 125 7.29 4.24 0.61
C ASP A 125 7.73 3.93 -0.83
N ASP A 126 8.50 4.82 -1.42
CA ASP A 126 8.99 4.70 -2.79
C ASP A 126 10.09 3.63 -2.96
N GLY A 127 10.68 3.15 -1.87
CA GLY A 127 11.75 2.16 -1.90
C GLY A 127 11.27 0.79 -2.39
N ASN A 128 10.20 0.28 -1.81
CA ASN A 128 9.73 -1.11 -1.96
C ASN A 128 8.74 -1.32 -3.11
N LEU A 129 8.93 -0.66 -4.25
CA LEU A 129 8.01 -0.76 -5.39
C LEU A 129 8.01 -2.11 -6.11
N GLN A 130 9.07 -2.87 -6.01
CA GLN A 130 9.28 -4.12 -6.76
C GLN A 130 9.40 -5.35 -5.86
N SER A 131 9.05 -5.21 -4.57
CA SER A 131 9.06 -6.30 -3.59
C SER A 131 7.75 -6.31 -2.81
N TYR A 132 7.45 -7.42 -2.17
CA TYR A 132 6.35 -7.52 -1.21
C TYR A 132 6.75 -6.82 0.09
N ARG A 133 5.75 -6.25 0.78
CA ARG A 133 5.94 -5.60 2.08
C ARG A 133 5.59 -6.55 3.22
N SER A 134 6.40 -6.58 4.27
CA SER A 134 6.05 -7.32 5.50
C SER A 134 4.97 -6.57 6.29
N LEU A 135 4.05 -7.34 6.88
CA LEU A 135 3.05 -6.86 7.84
C LEU A 135 3.50 -7.02 9.29
N ALA A 136 4.67 -7.62 9.58
CA ALA A 136 5.09 -7.97 10.93
C ALA A 136 5.17 -6.78 11.89
N ASN A 137 5.53 -5.59 11.39
CA ASN A 137 5.56 -4.35 12.17
C ASN A 137 4.40 -3.39 11.85
N VAL A 138 3.32 -3.88 11.24
CA VAL A 138 2.15 -3.06 10.88
C VAL A 138 1.07 -3.19 11.95
N GLU A 139 0.60 -2.07 12.47
CA GLU A 139 -0.48 -1.99 13.44
C GLU A 139 -1.84 -1.88 12.76
N GLN A 140 -1.91 -1.12 11.67
CA GLN A 140 -3.11 -0.98 10.85
C GLN A 140 -2.76 -0.57 9.43
N VAL A 141 -3.69 -0.80 8.52
CA VAL A 141 -3.62 -0.34 7.13
C VAL A 141 -4.77 0.62 6.88
N GLU A 142 -4.45 1.84 6.47
CA GLU A 142 -5.43 2.85 6.11
C GLU A 142 -5.49 3.03 4.59
N VAL A 143 -6.69 3.11 4.03
CA VAL A 143 -6.91 3.39 2.61
C VAL A 143 -7.69 4.69 2.48
N VAL A 144 -7.01 5.74 2.05
CA VAL A 144 -7.63 7.03 1.73
C VAL A 144 -8.02 7.03 0.26
N LYS A 145 -9.31 7.09 -0.05
CA LYS A 145 -9.84 6.92 -1.40
C LYS A 145 -9.94 8.25 -2.15
N GLY A 146 -9.57 8.23 -3.44
CA GLY A 146 -9.48 9.43 -4.27
C GLY A 146 -8.15 10.19 -4.13
N PRO A 147 -7.94 11.24 -4.94
CA PRO A 147 -6.66 11.94 -5.01
C PRO A 147 -6.31 12.66 -3.71
N ALA A 148 -5.20 12.25 -3.09
CA ALA A 148 -4.70 12.77 -1.83
C ALA A 148 -3.56 13.82 -2.00
N GLY A 149 -3.35 14.32 -3.22
CA GLY A 149 -2.19 15.16 -3.56
C GLY A 149 -2.09 16.48 -2.81
N ALA A 150 -3.20 17.02 -2.32
CA ALA A 150 -3.18 18.26 -1.52
C ALA A 150 -2.52 18.11 -0.14
N LEU A 151 -2.42 16.89 0.39
CA LEU A 151 -1.74 16.58 1.66
C LEU A 151 -0.41 15.84 1.45
N TYR A 152 -0.38 14.93 0.46
CA TYR A 152 0.70 13.97 0.28
C TYR A 152 1.57 14.22 -0.96
N GLY A 153 1.26 15.28 -1.72
CA GLY A 153 1.96 15.61 -2.96
C GLY A 153 1.50 14.74 -4.13
N ARG A 154 2.42 14.44 -5.04
CA ARG A 154 2.12 13.60 -6.21
C ARG A 154 1.49 12.27 -5.80
N GLY A 155 0.46 11.80 -6.48
CA GLY A 155 -0.21 10.55 -6.12
C GLY A 155 -1.17 10.04 -7.17
N SER A 156 -1.68 8.84 -6.92
CA SER A 156 -2.68 8.17 -7.74
C SER A 156 -4.02 8.89 -7.74
N ALA A 157 -4.77 8.64 -8.78
CA ALA A 157 -6.17 9.04 -8.88
C ALA A 157 -7.07 8.27 -7.90
N GLY A 158 -6.78 6.98 -7.71
CA GLY A 158 -7.62 6.09 -6.91
C GLY A 158 -7.52 6.32 -5.41
N GLY A 159 -6.35 6.69 -4.92
CA GLY A 159 -6.11 6.86 -3.49
C GLY A 159 -4.72 6.45 -3.05
N ILE A 160 -4.51 6.41 -1.74
CA ILE A 160 -3.27 5.96 -1.10
C ILE A 160 -3.55 4.84 -0.10
N ILE A 161 -2.55 3.99 0.12
CA ILE A 161 -2.53 2.97 1.17
C ILE A 161 -1.45 3.39 2.16
N ASN A 162 -1.81 3.61 3.43
CA ASN A 162 -0.86 3.95 4.48
C ASN A 162 -0.72 2.81 5.47
N LEU A 163 0.51 2.32 5.66
CA LEU A 163 0.88 1.35 6.67
C LEU A 163 1.28 2.11 7.93
N VAL A 164 0.49 1.99 8.99
CA VAL A 164 0.83 2.55 10.30
C VAL A 164 1.63 1.51 11.05
N THR A 165 2.85 1.88 11.47
CA THR A 165 3.75 0.93 12.11
C THR A 165 3.52 0.83 13.61
N LYS A 166 3.78 -0.36 14.16
CA LYS A 166 3.78 -0.63 15.60
C LYS A 166 4.84 0.21 16.31
N ARG A 167 4.47 0.89 17.40
CA ARG A 167 5.35 1.78 18.15
C ARG A 167 5.89 1.14 19.43
N ALA A 168 7.04 1.62 19.88
CA ALA A 168 7.61 1.32 21.20
C ALA A 168 6.96 2.25 22.23
N ASN A 169 5.82 1.85 22.81
CA ASN A 169 5.01 2.66 23.72
C ASN A 169 5.23 2.36 25.22
N GLY A 170 6.14 1.44 25.54
CA GLY A 170 6.46 1.05 26.91
C GLY A 170 5.61 -0.10 27.46
N ASP A 171 4.68 -0.65 26.68
CA ASP A 171 3.98 -1.88 27.04
C ASP A 171 4.99 -3.03 27.18
N GLU A 172 4.80 -3.87 28.21
CA GLU A 172 5.67 -4.99 28.46
C GLU A 172 5.03 -6.30 28.01
N PHE A 173 5.47 -6.81 26.87
CA PHE A 173 5.06 -8.13 26.36
C PHE A 173 6.11 -8.72 25.43
N THR A 174 6.02 -10.03 25.23
CA THR A 174 6.70 -10.73 24.14
C THR A 174 5.74 -11.74 23.53
N ARG A 175 5.46 -11.60 22.24
CA ARG A 175 4.65 -12.53 21.45
C ARG A 175 5.54 -13.29 20.50
N LEU A 176 5.44 -14.62 20.54
CA LEU A 176 6.10 -15.53 19.61
C LEU A 176 5.05 -16.16 18.72
N GLY A 177 5.27 -16.16 17.42
CA GLY A 177 4.37 -16.75 16.44
C GLY A 177 5.08 -17.77 15.56
N THR A 178 4.37 -18.84 15.18
CA THR A 178 4.78 -19.74 14.09
C THR A 178 3.57 -20.21 13.33
N SER A 179 3.71 -20.41 12.03
CA SER A 179 2.65 -20.98 11.20
C SER A 179 3.21 -22.04 10.25
N TYR A 180 2.32 -22.98 9.88
CA TYR A 180 2.55 -23.96 8.82
C TYR A 180 1.31 -24.01 7.92
N GLY A 181 1.50 -23.94 6.62
CA GLY A 181 0.40 -23.89 5.64
C GLY A 181 0.61 -24.78 4.43
N SER A 182 -0.36 -24.72 3.52
CA SER A 182 -0.28 -25.35 2.20
C SER A 182 0.99 -24.91 1.47
N HIS A 183 1.49 -25.75 0.57
CA HIS A 183 2.71 -25.48 -0.21
C HIS A 183 3.95 -25.25 0.65
N ASP A 184 4.06 -26.03 1.74
CA ASP A 184 5.20 -25.99 2.68
C ASP A 184 5.48 -24.58 3.23
N GLN A 185 4.46 -23.73 3.33
CA GLN A 185 4.61 -22.42 3.94
C GLN A 185 4.96 -22.55 5.42
N VAL A 186 6.04 -21.90 5.84
CA VAL A 186 6.47 -21.81 7.24
C VAL A 186 6.74 -20.35 7.57
N THR A 187 6.24 -19.90 8.71
CA THR A 187 6.55 -18.57 9.25
C THR A 187 6.98 -18.69 10.70
N GLY A 188 7.97 -17.89 11.09
CA GLY A 188 8.34 -17.66 12.47
C GLY A 188 8.39 -16.17 12.76
N SER A 189 7.78 -15.70 13.85
CA SER A 189 7.72 -14.26 14.17
C SER A 189 7.96 -13.99 15.66
N ILE A 190 8.42 -12.78 15.94
CA ILE A 190 8.52 -12.21 17.28
C ILE A 190 8.07 -10.77 17.26
N ASP A 191 7.29 -10.37 18.26
CA ASP A 191 6.94 -8.99 18.59
C ASP A 191 7.15 -8.81 20.10
N SER A 192 8.13 -8.01 20.47
CA SER A 192 8.48 -7.78 21.87
C SER A 192 8.66 -6.29 22.15
N SER A 193 8.00 -5.82 23.18
CA SER A 193 8.03 -4.42 23.64
C SER A 193 8.37 -4.39 25.13
N THR A 194 9.15 -3.39 25.53
CA THR A 194 9.53 -3.17 26.94
C THR A 194 9.96 -1.72 27.18
N GLN A 195 9.80 -1.27 28.42
CA GLN A 195 10.41 -0.06 28.91
C GLN A 195 11.89 -0.33 29.25
N LEU A 196 12.81 0.32 28.53
CA LEU A 196 14.26 0.15 28.73
C LEU A 196 14.79 1.03 29.86
N THR A 197 14.27 2.25 29.98
CA THR A 197 14.55 3.21 31.07
C THR A 197 13.29 4.07 31.29
N ASP A 198 13.30 4.95 32.29
CA ASP A 198 12.20 5.88 32.57
C ASP A 198 11.82 6.77 31.36
N THR A 199 12.73 6.94 30.40
CA THR A 199 12.56 7.83 29.25
C THR A 199 12.73 7.14 27.90
N VAL A 200 13.01 5.83 27.89
CA VAL A 200 13.26 5.08 26.64
C VAL A 200 12.46 3.79 26.65
N ASN A 201 11.64 3.65 25.63
CA ASN A 201 10.92 2.41 25.31
C ASN A 201 11.55 1.74 24.08
N GLY A 202 11.51 0.43 24.04
CA GLY A 202 12.03 -0.37 22.92
C GLY A 202 11.02 -1.40 22.44
N ARG A 203 10.96 -1.62 21.14
CA ARG A 203 10.17 -2.69 20.51
C ARG A 203 10.97 -3.33 19.38
N ILE A 204 10.81 -4.60 19.19
CA ILE A 204 11.37 -5.33 18.07
C ILE A 204 10.30 -6.22 17.44
N ASN A 205 10.16 -6.11 16.13
CA ASN A 205 9.37 -7.02 15.32
C ASN A 205 10.33 -7.75 14.38
N ALA A 206 10.21 -9.07 14.26
CA ALA A 206 10.96 -9.82 13.27
C ALA A 206 10.12 -10.97 12.73
N GLU A 207 10.34 -11.31 11.47
CA GLU A 207 9.66 -12.40 10.77
C GLU A 207 10.63 -13.10 9.82
N ILE A 208 10.55 -14.42 9.79
CA ILE A 208 11.13 -15.24 8.74
C ILE A 208 10.00 -16.02 8.09
N ARG A 209 9.99 -16.08 6.76
CA ARG A 209 8.98 -16.82 6.01
C ARG A 209 9.62 -17.53 4.83
N GLN A 210 9.19 -18.77 4.62
CA GLN A 210 9.51 -19.55 3.45
C GLN A 210 8.24 -20.19 2.94
N SER A 211 8.02 -20.20 1.62
CA SER A 211 6.88 -20.88 1.01
C SER A 211 7.19 -21.31 -0.42
N ASN A 212 6.68 -22.48 -0.80
CA ASN A 212 6.46 -22.83 -2.20
C ASN A 212 5.15 -22.19 -2.69
N SER A 213 4.84 -22.35 -3.97
CA SER A 213 3.57 -21.95 -4.58
C SER A 213 2.82 -23.16 -5.12
N PHE A 214 1.52 -22.99 -5.40
CA PHE A 214 0.76 -23.94 -6.20
C PHE A 214 1.26 -24.02 -7.66
N VAL A 215 2.06 -23.05 -8.11
CA VAL A 215 2.69 -23.03 -9.43
C VAL A 215 4.05 -23.70 -9.33
N ASP A 216 4.32 -24.65 -10.23
CA ASP A 216 5.59 -25.38 -10.28
C ASP A 216 6.79 -24.41 -10.37
N HIS A 217 7.88 -24.68 -9.67
CA HIS A 217 9.13 -23.89 -9.64
C HIS A 217 9.02 -22.47 -9.06
N VAL A 218 7.89 -22.12 -8.45
CA VAL A 218 7.71 -20.81 -7.79
C VAL A 218 7.83 -20.98 -6.29
N ASP A 219 8.75 -20.25 -5.69
CA ASP A 219 9.02 -20.23 -4.26
C ASP A 219 9.41 -18.83 -3.79
N SER A 220 9.37 -18.61 -2.49
CA SER A 220 9.83 -17.35 -1.87
C SER A 220 10.43 -17.60 -0.49
N GLU A 221 11.42 -16.77 -0.15
CA GLU A 221 12.03 -16.69 1.17
C GLU A 221 12.19 -15.22 1.57
N ASP A 222 11.69 -14.87 2.77
CA ASP A 222 11.68 -13.51 3.29
C ASP A 222 12.27 -13.47 4.70
N TYR A 223 13.14 -12.50 4.97
CA TYR A 223 13.67 -12.16 6.29
C TYR A 223 13.38 -10.70 6.59
N PHE A 224 12.72 -10.42 7.67
CA PHE A 224 12.37 -9.07 8.09
C PHE A 224 12.74 -8.84 9.55
N ILE A 225 13.30 -7.67 9.86
CA ILE A 225 13.56 -7.22 11.24
C ILE A 225 13.35 -5.71 11.34
N ALA A 226 12.59 -5.28 12.33
CA ALA A 226 12.25 -3.88 12.58
C ALA A 226 12.38 -3.53 14.06
N PRO A 227 13.58 -3.15 14.55
CA PRO A 227 13.73 -2.56 15.88
C PRO A 227 13.27 -1.10 15.87
N SER A 228 12.60 -0.68 16.94
CA SER A 228 12.17 0.69 17.17
C SER A 228 12.49 1.15 18.60
N LEU A 229 12.75 2.44 18.75
CA LEU A 229 12.95 3.10 20.02
C LEU A 229 12.07 4.34 20.10
N GLN A 230 11.43 4.54 21.22
CA GLN A 230 10.79 5.80 21.58
C GLN A 230 11.56 6.43 22.71
N PHE A 231 11.93 7.68 22.56
CA PHE A 231 12.62 8.47 23.55
C PHE A 231 11.74 9.66 23.94
N ASN A 232 11.52 9.85 25.23
CA ASN A 232 10.73 10.91 25.83
C ASN A 232 11.66 11.86 26.63
N PRO A 233 12.33 12.84 25.97
CA PRO A 233 13.34 13.71 26.63
C PRO A 233 12.73 14.58 27.70
N SER A 234 11.50 15.02 27.53
CA SER A 234 10.74 15.86 28.46
C SER A 234 9.26 15.68 28.24
N GLU A 235 8.42 16.21 29.09
CA GLU A 235 6.96 16.26 28.86
C GLU A 235 6.65 17.01 27.55
N GLY A 236 5.77 16.47 26.75
CA GLY A 236 5.39 17.01 25.43
C GLY A 236 6.47 16.89 24.35
N HIS A 237 7.49 16.07 24.56
CA HIS A 237 8.52 15.80 23.54
C HIS A 237 8.72 14.31 23.36
N VAL A 238 8.40 13.80 22.18
CA VAL A 238 8.52 12.39 21.79
C VAL A 238 9.40 12.27 20.56
N VAL A 239 10.41 11.40 20.61
CA VAL A 239 11.26 11.08 19.46
C VAL A 239 11.19 9.59 19.19
N ASN A 240 10.77 9.19 17.99
CA ASN A 240 10.75 7.81 17.55
C ASN A 240 11.89 7.56 16.56
N LEU A 241 12.62 6.47 16.75
CA LEU A 241 13.59 5.93 15.81
C LEU A 241 13.10 4.56 15.36
N ASN A 242 12.78 4.42 14.07
CA ASN A 242 12.32 3.18 13.47
C ASN A 242 13.35 2.70 12.43
N LEU A 243 13.81 1.48 12.56
CA LEU A 243 14.71 0.81 11.64
C LEU A 243 14.01 -0.38 11.03
N GLU A 244 14.23 -0.64 9.73
CA GLU A 244 13.71 -1.81 9.05
C GLU A 244 14.78 -2.38 8.11
N PHE A 245 14.94 -3.70 8.14
CA PHE A 245 15.79 -4.45 7.23
C PHE A 245 15.00 -5.61 6.68
N MET A 246 15.02 -5.77 5.37
CA MET A 246 14.35 -6.87 4.69
C MET A 246 15.23 -7.44 3.61
N HIS A 247 15.32 -8.76 3.57
CA HIS A 247 15.88 -9.53 2.47
C HIS A 247 14.76 -10.42 1.91
N GLN A 248 14.65 -10.48 0.59
CA GLN A 248 13.65 -11.28 -0.09
C GLN A 248 14.27 -11.96 -1.31
N GLU A 249 14.08 -13.26 -1.41
CA GLU A 249 14.35 -14.06 -2.60
C GLU A 249 13.04 -14.70 -3.09
N LEU A 250 12.78 -14.69 -4.39
CA LEU A 250 11.60 -15.33 -4.96
C LEU A 250 11.77 -15.65 -6.45
N VAL A 251 10.94 -16.54 -6.96
CA VAL A 251 10.79 -16.77 -8.39
C VAL A 251 9.56 -16.02 -8.91
N PRO A 252 9.72 -15.05 -9.84
CA PRO A 252 8.60 -14.27 -10.36
C PRO A 252 7.62 -15.14 -11.17
N TYR A 253 6.35 -15.13 -10.80
CA TYR A 253 5.29 -15.77 -11.56
C TYR A 253 4.60 -14.78 -12.49
N ARG A 254 4.89 -14.87 -13.80
CA ARG A 254 4.36 -13.94 -14.82
C ARG A 254 3.05 -14.38 -15.43
N GLY A 255 2.42 -15.46 -14.94
CA GLY A 255 1.14 -15.97 -15.45
C GLY A 255 1.24 -16.79 -16.73
N ILE A 256 0.08 -17.13 -17.28
CA ILE A 256 -0.12 -17.95 -18.48
C ILE A 256 -0.47 -17.07 -19.68
N PRO A 257 -0.23 -17.53 -20.94
CA PRO A 257 -0.66 -16.79 -22.13
C PRO A 257 -2.17 -16.82 -22.33
N SER A 258 -2.67 -15.94 -23.19
CA SER A 258 -4.03 -15.97 -23.71
C SER A 258 -4.05 -16.33 -25.19
N LYS A 259 -5.15 -16.93 -25.65
CA LYS A 259 -5.42 -17.23 -27.05
C LYS A 259 -6.91 -17.05 -27.35
N ASP A 260 -7.22 -16.46 -28.51
CA ASP A 260 -8.59 -16.25 -28.98
C ASP A 260 -9.50 -15.54 -27.96
N GLY A 261 -8.94 -14.53 -27.25
CA GLY A 261 -9.66 -13.72 -26.26
C GLY A 261 -9.92 -14.40 -24.91
N LYS A 262 -9.24 -15.52 -24.61
CA LYS A 262 -9.37 -16.28 -23.36
C LYS A 262 -8.02 -16.72 -22.83
N PRO A 263 -7.87 -16.91 -21.51
CA PRO A 263 -6.73 -17.60 -20.92
C PRO A 263 -6.58 -19.00 -21.53
N VAL A 264 -5.34 -19.47 -21.74
CA VAL A 264 -5.09 -20.81 -22.23
C VAL A 264 -5.45 -21.83 -21.15
N ALA A 265 -6.25 -22.84 -21.52
CA ALA A 265 -6.64 -23.90 -20.59
C ALA A 265 -5.46 -24.87 -20.34
N VAL A 266 -4.76 -24.67 -19.24
CA VAL A 266 -3.66 -25.49 -18.72
C VAL A 266 -3.85 -25.68 -17.22
N PRO A 267 -3.24 -26.69 -16.57
CA PRO A 267 -3.30 -26.84 -15.12
C PRO A 267 -2.84 -25.56 -14.40
N ARG A 268 -3.46 -25.23 -13.24
CA ARG A 268 -3.07 -24.06 -12.41
C ARG A 268 -1.59 -24.06 -12.01
N SER A 269 -0.98 -25.25 -11.88
CA SER A 269 0.43 -25.40 -11.54
C SER A 269 1.37 -25.11 -12.70
N THR A 270 0.87 -24.84 -13.91
CA THR A 270 1.72 -24.68 -15.11
C THR A 270 2.60 -23.44 -15.02
N TYR A 271 3.91 -23.63 -15.10
CA TYR A 271 4.90 -22.56 -15.12
C TYR A 271 5.38 -22.24 -16.54
N PHE A 272 5.25 -20.98 -16.94
CA PHE A 272 5.70 -20.49 -18.25
C PHE A 272 7.06 -19.79 -18.24
N GLY A 273 7.64 -19.61 -17.08
CA GLY A 273 8.96 -18.99 -16.91
C GLY A 273 10.13 -19.88 -17.33
N SER A 274 11.32 -19.49 -16.96
CA SER A 274 12.56 -20.25 -17.09
C SER A 274 13.01 -20.79 -15.73
N LEU A 275 13.69 -21.96 -15.70
CA LEU A 275 14.09 -22.62 -14.45
C LEU A 275 15.09 -21.82 -13.60
N ASN A 276 15.72 -20.80 -14.20
CA ASN A 276 16.65 -19.91 -13.54
C ASN A 276 16.13 -18.46 -13.47
N ASP A 277 14.81 -18.27 -13.53
CA ASP A 277 14.21 -17.00 -13.17
C ASP A 277 14.34 -16.81 -11.65
N TYR A 278 14.64 -15.58 -11.23
CA TYR A 278 14.79 -15.20 -9.83
C TYR A 278 14.59 -13.71 -9.63
N GLN A 279 14.29 -13.33 -8.42
CA GLN A 279 14.38 -11.98 -7.90
C GLN A 279 15.03 -12.02 -6.52
N GLU A 280 16.02 -11.19 -6.30
CA GLU A 280 16.63 -10.93 -5.00
C GLU A 280 16.54 -9.43 -4.70
N SER A 281 16.11 -9.07 -3.52
CA SER A 281 16.05 -7.68 -3.07
C SER A 281 16.45 -7.53 -1.62
N ASP A 282 17.26 -6.49 -1.36
CA ASP A 282 17.60 -6.04 -0.02
C ASP A 282 17.08 -4.63 0.20
N SER A 283 16.43 -4.38 1.31
CA SER A 283 16.03 -3.05 1.72
C SER A 283 16.46 -2.70 3.13
N ALA A 284 16.84 -1.44 3.33
CA ALA A 284 17.15 -0.85 4.62
C ALA A 284 16.48 0.51 4.73
N ARG A 285 15.67 0.70 5.78
CA ARG A 285 14.97 1.96 6.06
C ARG A 285 15.33 2.44 7.45
N ILE A 286 15.58 3.74 7.56
CA ILE A 286 15.76 4.47 8.82
C ILE A 286 14.77 5.60 8.81
N ALA A 287 13.94 5.71 9.85
CA ALA A 287 13.02 6.82 10.06
C ALA A 287 13.21 7.41 11.45
N ILE A 288 13.25 8.73 11.50
CA ILE A 288 13.24 9.51 12.75
C ILE A 288 12.01 10.39 12.67
N GLU A 289 11.22 10.37 13.74
CA GLU A 289 10.05 11.21 13.91
C GLU A 289 10.18 11.93 15.24
N ASP A 290 10.07 13.24 15.22
CA ASP A 290 10.18 14.15 16.34
C ASP A 290 8.89 14.94 16.48
N GLU A 291 8.24 14.83 17.62
CA GLU A 291 7.02 15.53 17.97
C GLU A 291 7.26 16.36 19.22
N LEU A 292 7.07 17.67 19.10
CA LEU A 292 7.30 18.63 20.16
C LEU A 292 6.07 19.52 20.36
N THR A 293 5.40 19.39 21.49
CA THR A 293 4.37 20.31 21.95
C THR A 293 5.02 21.61 22.44
N LEU A 294 4.92 22.66 21.64
CA LEU A 294 5.47 23.98 21.94
C LEU A 294 4.60 24.76 22.94
N THR A 295 3.28 24.69 22.72
CA THR A 295 2.24 25.19 23.63
C THR A 295 1.07 24.22 23.58
N PRO A 296 0.07 24.32 24.48
CA PRO A 296 -1.11 23.46 24.40
C PRO A 296 -1.85 23.51 23.05
N GLU A 297 -1.67 24.59 22.29
CA GLU A 297 -2.34 24.81 21.01
C GLU A 297 -1.42 24.57 19.82
N ILE A 298 -0.10 24.37 20.02
CA ILE A 298 0.88 24.28 18.93
C ILE A 298 1.74 23.04 19.11
N THR A 299 1.67 22.14 18.14
CA THR A 299 2.55 20.96 18.06
C THR A 299 3.38 21.03 16.77
N TRP A 300 4.65 20.70 16.88
CA TRP A 300 5.60 20.68 15.79
C TRP A 300 6.07 19.25 15.53
N HIS A 301 5.84 18.78 14.31
CA HIS A 301 6.21 17.45 13.87
C HIS A 301 7.33 17.54 12.84
N ASN A 302 8.41 16.79 13.06
CA ASN A 302 9.51 16.67 12.11
C ASN A 302 9.74 15.19 11.80
N ARG A 303 9.94 14.88 10.53
CA ARG A 303 10.19 13.51 10.08
C ARG A 303 11.34 13.47 9.08
N ALA A 304 12.22 12.50 9.25
CA ALA A 304 13.31 12.25 8.32
C ALA A 304 13.35 10.75 8.00
N VAL A 305 13.34 10.40 6.72
CA VAL A 305 13.43 9.01 6.27
C VAL A 305 14.53 8.87 5.24
N TYR A 306 15.34 7.84 5.40
CA TYR A 306 16.26 7.34 4.40
C TYR A 306 15.92 5.87 4.12
N ASN A 307 15.73 5.55 2.84
CA ASN A 307 15.51 4.18 2.39
C ASN A 307 16.47 3.85 1.26
N ARG A 308 17.08 2.66 1.31
CA ARG A 308 17.94 2.11 0.27
C ARG A 308 17.47 0.72 -0.11
N VAL A 309 17.30 0.48 -1.41
CA VAL A 309 16.92 -0.82 -1.96
C VAL A 309 17.91 -1.21 -3.06
N THR A 310 18.40 -2.44 -3.02
CA THR A 310 19.02 -3.10 -4.15
C THR A 310 18.09 -4.20 -4.65
N LEU A 311 18.05 -4.40 -5.95
CA LEU A 311 17.20 -5.41 -6.57
C LEU A 311 17.88 -5.96 -7.82
N GLU A 312 17.94 -7.28 -7.92
CA GLU A 312 18.28 -8.00 -9.14
C GLU A 312 17.15 -8.96 -9.49
N GLN A 313 16.71 -8.94 -10.74
CA GLN A 313 15.67 -9.83 -11.24
C GLN A 313 16.04 -10.34 -12.63
N GLN A 314 15.95 -11.64 -12.83
CA GLN A 314 15.78 -12.25 -14.14
C GLN A 314 14.37 -12.84 -14.22
N GLY A 315 13.59 -12.44 -15.18
CA GLY A 315 12.22 -12.91 -15.35
C GLY A 315 11.85 -13.14 -16.81
N THR A 316 11.28 -14.29 -17.07
CA THR A 316 10.78 -14.66 -18.40
C THR A 316 9.30 -14.30 -18.54
N ARG A 317 8.95 -13.65 -19.64
CA ARG A 317 7.57 -13.26 -19.96
C ARG A 317 7.23 -13.55 -21.41
N GLN A 318 5.94 -13.58 -21.72
CA GLN A 318 5.46 -13.62 -23.09
C GLN A 318 5.75 -12.29 -23.79
N ALA A 319 6.32 -12.35 -24.98
CA ALA A 319 6.71 -11.18 -25.78
C ALA A 319 5.68 -10.81 -26.84
N THR A 320 4.90 -11.77 -27.29
CA THR A 320 3.89 -11.58 -28.34
C THR A 320 2.62 -12.38 -28.03
N THR A 321 1.50 -12.02 -28.64
CA THR A 321 0.37 -12.93 -28.75
C THR A 321 0.81 -14.23 -29.41
N PRO A 322 0.13 -15.37 -29.14
CA PRO A 322 0.39 -16.60 -29.87
C PRO A 322 0.40 -16.33 -31.38
N VAL A 323 1.41 -16.83 -32.08
CA VAL A 323 1.47 -16.68 -33.53
C VAL A 323 0.23 -17.35 -34.13
N SER A 324 -0.55 -16.60 -34.90
CA SER A 324 -1.78 -17.11 -35.51
C SER A 324 -1.50 -18.45 -36.24
N ASP A 325 -2.38 -19.40 -36.06
CA ASP A 325 -2.28 -20.78 -36.60
C ASP A 325 -1.18 -21.66 -35.96
N THR A 326 -0.48 -21.20 -34.96
CA THR A 326 0.45 -22.03 -34.18
C THR A 326 0.09 -21.98 -32.69
N ASN A 327 0.28 -23.08 -31.99
CA ASN A 327 0.13 -23.11 -30.52
C ASN A 327 1.44 -22.67 -29.81
N LYS A 328 2.08 -21.62 -30.32
CA LYS A 328 3.40 -21.16 -29.85
C LYS A 328 3.40 -19.67 -29.53
N VAL A 329 4.05 -19.31 -28.46
CA VAL A 329 4.27 -17.95 -28.01
C VAL A 329 5.77 -17.65 -28.04
N VAL A 330 6.15 -16.46 -28.48
CA VAL A 330 7.51 -15.94 -28.29
C VAL A 330 7.66 -15.46 -26.87
N GLN A 331 8.78 -15.79 -26.25
CA GLN A 331 9.13 -15.30 -24.92
C GLN A 331 10.34 -14.36 -24.98
N THR A 332 10.43 -13.51 -23.98
CA THR A 332 11.63 -12.73 -23.68
C THR A 332 12.06 -12.99 -22.25
N VAL A 333 13.36 -13.13 -22.05
CA VAL A 333 13.97 -12.97 -20.74
C VAL A 333 14.39 -11.51 -20.57
N ASN A 334 14.03 -10.95 -19.43
CA ASN A 334 14.45 -9.61 -19.02
C ASN A 334 15.31 -9.75 -17.78
N THR A 335 16.40 -9.03 -17.72
CA THR A 335 17.06 -8.67 -16.47
C THR A 335 16.69 -7.23 -16.13
N PHE A 336 16.42 -7.01 -14.87
CA PHE A 336 16.01 -5.73 -14.33
C PHE A 336 16.59 -5.58 -12.94
N GLY A 337 17.10 -4.40 -12.60
CA GLY A 337 17.64 -4.19 -11.26
C GLY A 337 17.83 -2.73 -10.91
N TYR A 338 17.96 -2.48 -9.63
CA TYR A 338 18.40 -1.22 -9.04
C TYR A 338 19.71 -1.46 -8.29
N ASP A 339 20.73 -0.63 -8.54
CA ASP A 339 22.02 -0.71 -7.83
C ASP A 339 22.60 0.68 -7.53
N PRO A 340 22.12 1.36 -6.49
CA PRO A 340 20.88 1.19 -5.72
C PRO A 340 19.70 2.03 -6.24
N ARG A 341 18.54 1.87 -5.59
CA ARG A 341 17.51 2.90 -5.48
C ARG A 341 17.56 3.49 -4.07
N THR A 342 17.68 4.80 -3.95
CA THR A 342 17.63 5.49 -2.65
C THR A 342 16.50 6.50 -2.61
N THR A 343 15.91 6.67 -1.44
CA THR A 343 14.89 7.68 -1.17
C THR A 343 15.26 8.43 0.09
N GLN A 344 15.20 9.74 0.03
CA GLN A 344 15.38 10.64 1.17
C GLN A 344 14.15 11.52 1.29
N THR A 345 13.53 11.54 2.46
CA THR A 345 12.36 12.39 2.73
C THR A 345 12.60 13.16 4.00
N LEU A 346 12.38 14.46 3.95
CA LEU A 346 12.34 15.35 5.08
C LEU A 346 10.99 16.03 5.11
N GLN A 347 10.34 16.10 6.25
CA GLN A 347 9.06 16.78 6.43
C GLN A 347 9.06 17.55 7.74
N SER A 348 8.48 18.74 7.73
CA SER A 348 8.25 19.56 8.91
C SER A 348 6.83 20.12 8.85
N GLU A 349 6.05 19.89 9.88
CA GLU A 349 4.66 20.28 10.00
C GLU A 349 4.42 21.00 11.31
N LEU A 350 3.72 22.13 11.28
CA LEU A 350 3.26 22.86 12.44
C LEU A 350 1.74 22.78 12.48
N GLU A 351 1.23 22.13 13.48
CA GLU A 351 -0.20 22.09 13.79
C GLU A 351 -0.52 23.19 14.80
N TRP A 352 -1.60 23.94 14.55
CA TRP A 352 -2.02 25.05 15.41
C TRP A 352 -3.53 25.05 15.59
N GLN A 353 -3.96 24.78 16.83
CA GLN A 353 -5.36 24.83 17.22
C GLN A 353 -5.72 26.27 17.64
N LEU A 354 -6.64 26.91 16.94
CA LEU A 354 -7.15 28.25 17.19
C LEU A 354 -8.66 28.23 17.31
N ASP A 355 -9.23 28.31 18.50
CA ASP A 355 -10.67 28.26 18.74
C ASP A 355 -11.37 27.17 17.89
N ASN A 356 -12.00 27.61 16.78
CA ASN A 356 -12.72 26.76 15.83
C ASN A 356 -11.90 26.41 14.57
N HIS A 357 -10.61 26.78 14.48
CA HIS A 357 -9.71 26.45 13.40
C HIS A 357 -8.67 25.42 13.82
N GLN A 358 -8.42 24.45 12.97
CA GLN A 358 -7.30 23.54 13.06
C GLN A 358 -6.41 23.75 11.83
N LEU A 359 -5.31 24.46 12.03
CA LEU A 359 -4.36 24.84 10.99
C LEU A 359 -3.20 23.88 10.94
N LEU A 360 -2.79 23.46 9.75
CA LEU A 360 -1.58 22.68 9.50
C LEU A 360 -0.75 23.41 8.44
N PHE A 361 0.46 23.81 8.79
CA PHE A 361 1.46 24.34 7.86
C PHE A 361 2.54 23.29 7.68
N GLY A 362 2.82 22.91 6.44
CA GLY A 362 3.79 21.87 6.17
C GLY A 362 4.73 22.20 5.03
N ALA A 363 5.95 21.68 5.15
CA ALA A 363 6.95 21.65 4.10
C ALA A 363 7.56 20.26 4.03
N ASP A 364 7.74 19.73 2.84
CA ASP A 364 8.46 18.48 2.64
C ASP A 364 9.44 18.55 1.47
N TYR A 365 10.50 17.76 1.58
CA TYR A 365 11.47 17.51 0.53
C TYR A 365 11.61 16.01 0.34
N ASN A 366 11.47 15.56 -0.90
CA ASN A 366 11.67 14.16 -1.28
C ASN A 366 12.66 14.10 -2.43
N GLN A 367 13.69 13.25 -2.31
CA GLN A 367 14.62 12.93 -3.38
C GLN A 367 14.66 11.41 -3.59
N ILE A 368 14.55 10.99 -4.85
CA ILE A 368 14.68 9.61 -5.26
C ILE A 368 15.78 9.53 -6.31
N ASP A 369 16.79 8.73 -6.02
CA ASP A 369 17.86 8.41 -6.96
C ASP A 369 17.75 6.94 -7.37
N ILE A 370 17.81 6.66 -8.67
CA ILE A 370 17.66 5.31 -9.23
C ILE A 370 18.78 5.06 -10.23
N ASP A 371 19.62 4.09 -9.94
CA ASP A 371 20.54 3.49 -10.90
C ASP A 371 19.87 2.25 -11.49
N LEU A 372 19.29 2.38 -12.69
CA LEU A 372 18.51 1.32 -13.33
C LEU A 372 19.38 0.53 -14.32
N ASN A 373 19.39 -0.77 -14.14
CA ASN A 373 19.97 -1.76 -15.04
C ASN A 373 18.86 -2.51 -15.77
N LEU A 374 18.97 -2.70 -17.07
CA LEU A 374 17.96 -3.39 -17.88
C LEU A 374 18.58 -4.02 -19.13
N ALA A 375 18.29 -5.29 -19.35
CA ALA A 375 18.52 -5.94 -20.65
C ALA A 375 17.32 -6.83 -21.02
N ARG A 376 17.18 -7.10 -22.30
CA ARG A 376 16.14 -7.99 -22.86
C ARG A 376 16.75 -8.87 -23.95
N MET A 377 16.30 -10.12 -23.99
CA MET A 377 16.69 -11.07 -25.02
C MET A 377 15.49 -11.93 -25.43
N ASN A 378 15.26 -12.07 -26.72
CA ASN A 378 14.22 -12.99 -27.22
C ASN A 378 14.66 -14.43 -27.02
N LEU A 379 13.70 -15.26 -26.61
CA LEU A 379 13.86 -16.69 -26.44
C LEU A 379 13.20 -17.47 -27.60
N PRO A 380 13.54 -18.74 -27.78
CA PRO A 380 12.80 -19.62 -28.68
C PRO A 380 11.32 -19.68 -28.33
N THR A 381 10.48 -19.97 -29.32
CA THR A 381 9.04 -20.14 -29.10
C THR A 381 8.74 -21.32 -28.18
N LYS A 382 7.76 -21.14 -27.28
CA LYS A 382 7.27 -22.17 -26.35
C LYS A 382 5.84 -22.60 -26.75
N ASP A 383 5.53 -23.88 -26.65
CA ASP A 383 4.16 -24.39 -26.83
C ASP A 383 3.28 -23.91 -25.66
N ILE A 384 2.06 -23.44 -25.98
CA ILE A 384 1.16 -22.86 -24.98
C ILE A 384 0.35 -23.90 -24.19
N TYR A 385 0.27 -25.14 -24.66
CA TYR A 385 -0.44 -26.23 -23.97
C TYR A 385 0.50 -27.19 -23.25
N ASN A 386 1.76 -27.30 -23.72
CA ASN A 386 2.78 -28.16 -23.14
C ASN A 386 4.09 -27.38 -23.01
N PRO A 387 4.14 -26.34 -22.14
CA PRO A 387 5.36 -25.58 -21.96
C PRO A 387 6.43 -26.44 -21.28
N THR A 388 7.61 -26.51 -21.87
CA THR A 388 8.75 -27.13 -21.21
C THR A 388 9.60 -26.05 -20.58
N ALA A 389 9.75 -26.05 -19.27
CA ALA A 389 10.61 -25.12 -18.56
C ALA A 389 12.09 -25.49 -18.85
N THR A 390 12.87 -24.50 -19.25
CA THR A 390 14.32 -24.59 -19.53
C THR A 390 15.01 -23.37 -18.98
N ASN A 391 16.33 -23.44 -18.77
CA ASN A 391 17.10 -22.27 -18.40
C ASN A 391 17.12 -21.24 -19.56
N ALA A 392 16.94 -19.97 -19.22
CA ALA A 392 17.17 -18.85 -20.13
C ALA A 392 18.62 -18.38 -20.05
N PRO A 393 19.18 -17.86 -21.15
CA PRO A 393 20.43 -17.11 -21.07
C PRO A 393 20.23 -15.88 -20.17
N ASN A 394 21.25 -15.54 -19.37
CA ASN A 394 21.25 -14.29 -18.63
C ASN A 394 21.84 -13.17 -19.50
N PRO A 395 21.07 -12.14 -19.89
CA PRO A 395 21.57 -11.04 -20.71
C PRO A 395 22.47 -10.06 -19.93
N GLY A 396 22.70 -10.29 -18.63
CA GLY A 396 23.45 -9.42 -17.73
C GLY A 396 22.63 -8.22 -17.27
N PHE A 397 23.27 -7.35 -16.49
CA PHE A 397 22.66 -6.14 -15.91
C PHE A 397 23.40 -4.88 -16.42
N PRO A 398 23.38 -4.57 -17.72
CA PRO A 398 24.02 -3.36 -18.22
C PRO A 398 23.31 -2.13 -17.65
N ALA A 399 24.09 -1.09 -17.34
CA ALA A 399 23.53 0.19 -16.98
C ALA A 399 22.57 0.68 -18.09
N PHE A 400 21.36 1.04 -17.72
CA PHE A 400 20.34 1.51 -18.66
C PHE A 400 20.13 3.02 -18.54
N ARG A 401 19.93 3.49 -17.30
CA ARG A 401 19.80 4.92 -17.03
C ARG A 401 19.92 5.22 -15.54
N GLN A 402 20.25 6.46 -15.23
CA GLN A 402 20.17 7.06 -13.90
C GLN A 402 19.06 8.10 -13.88
N ASN A 403 18.24 8.09 -12.87
CA ASN A 403 17.19 9.08 -12.67
C ASN A 403 17.30 9.68 -11.26
N THR A 404 17.25 11.00 -11.18
CA THR A 404 17.05 11.73 -9.92
C THR A 404 15.73 12.50 -10.00
N THR A 405 14.85 12.25 -9.07
CA THR A 405 13.61 13.02 -8.91
C THR A 405 13.65 13.75 -7.59
N LYS A 406 13.48 15.08 -7.61
CA LYS A 406 13.39 15.93 -6.43
C LYS A 406 12.03 16.60 -6.38
N THR A 407 11.42 16.64 -5.22
CA THR A 407 10.15 17.34 -4.99
C THR A 407 10.29 18.18 -3.73
N LEU A 408 9.99 19.46 -3.84
CA LEU A 408 9.82 20.37 -2.70
C LEU A 408 8.35 20.79 -2.65
N GLY A 409 7.66 20.43 -1.58
CA GLY A 409 6.25 20.74 -1.35
C GLY A 409 6.08 21.74 -0.21
N LEU A 410 5.20 22.71 -0.41
CA LEU A 410 4.70 23.61 0.62
C LEU A 410 3.19 23.50 0.67
N TYR A 411 2.61 23.30 1.83
CA TYR A 411 1.17 23.12 1.97
C TYR A 411 0.59 23.75 3.22
N LEU A 412 -0.69 24.06 3.10
CA LEU A 412 -1.54 24.61 4.15
C LEU A 412 -2.84 23.85 4.18
N GLN A 413 -3.28 23.47 5.36
CA GLN A 413 -4.65 23.03 5.64
C GLN A 413 -5.29 23.95 6.66
N ASP A 414 -6.58 24.21 6.49
CA ASP A 414 -7.44 24.79 7.52
C ASP A 414 -8.73 23.96 7.61
N MET A 415 -9.03 23.49 8.80
CA MET A 415 -10.31 22.87 9.15
C MET A 415 -11.04 23.80 10.10
N ILE A 416 -12.20 24.30 9.67
CA ILE A 416 -12.99 25.30 10.41
C ILE A 416 -14.31 24.66 10.81
N THR A 417 -14.61 24.65 12.12
CA THR A 417 -15.89 24.18 12.64
C THR A 417 -16.77 25.34 13.06
N VAL A 418 -17.98 25.43 12.47
CA VAL A 418 -18.98 26.47 12.78
C VAL A 418 -20.36 25.85 12.98
N GLY A 419 -20.77 25.70 14.22
CA GLY A 419 -21.97 24.95 14.57
C GLY A 419 -21.84 23.49 14.09
N ASP A 420 -22.82 23.01 13.35
CA ASP A 420 -22.86 21.65 12.82
C ASP A 420 -22.07 21.48 11.50
N TRP A 421 -21.38 22.51 11.03
CA TRP A 421 -20.60 22.50 9.80
C TRP A 421 -19.10 22.45 10.10
N SER A 422 -18.39 21.57 9.39
CA SER A 422 -16.93 21.58 9.29
C SER A 422 -16.53 21.80 7.84
N PHE A 423 -15.66 22.77 7.59
CA PHE A 423 -15.13 23.08 6.27
C PHE A 423 -13.64 22.78 6.26
N THR A 424 -13.16 22.09 5.24
CA THR A 424 -11.75 21.79 5.06
C THR A 424 -11.25 22.42 3.77
N GLY A 425 -10.16 23.19 3.87
CA GLY A 425 -9.43 23.72 2.73
C GLY A 425 -7.98 23.27 2.76
N ASN A 426 -7.50 22.59 1.72
CA ASN A 426 -6.10 22.26 1.54
C ASN A 426 -5.58 22.88 0.26
N VAL A 427 -4.39 23.44 0.31
CA VAL A 427 -3.65 23.89 -0.87
C VAL A 427 -2.19 23.48 -0.73
N ARG A 428 -1.64 22.97 -1.83
CA ARG A 428 -0.23 22.54 -1.89
C ARG A 428 0.40 23.02 -3.20
N GLN A 429 1.61 23.52 -3.08
CA GLN A 429 2.46 23.86 -4.20
C GLN A 429 3.68 22.96 -4.19
N ASP A 430 3.85 22.17 -5.26
CA ASP A 430 5.01 21.35 -5.49
C ASP A 430 5.91 21.94 -6.55
N ARG A 431 7.21 22.00 -6.31
CA ARG A 431 8.23 22.12 -7.33
C ARG A 431 8.89 20.78 -7.52
N MET A 432 8.83 20.25 -8.74
CA MET A 432 9.38 18.95 -9.11
C MET A 432 10.49 19.12 -10.13
N GLU A 433 11.62 18.45 -9.88
CA GLU A 433 12.77 18.39 -10.78
C GLU A 433 13.02 16.90 -11.13
N LEU A 434 13.18 16.61 -12.40
CA LEU A 434 13.47 15.27 -12.90
C LEU A 434 14.70 15.33 -13.79
N ASP A 435 15.79 14.77 -13.31
CA ASP A 435 17.04 14.62 -14.06
C ASP A 435 17.21 13.17 -14.51
N GLN A 436 17.63 12.97 -15.74
CA GLN A 436 17.91 11.66 -16.30
C GLN A 436 19.20 11.65 -17.08
N THR A 437 19.97 10.57 -16.92
CA THR A 437 21.16 10.27 -17.74
C THR A 437 21.01 8.86 -18.30
N THR A 438 21.02 8.72 -19.63
CA THR A 438 20.99 7.40 -20.28
C THR A 438 22.38 6.74 -20.24
N ALA A 439 22.46 5.43 -20.47
CA ALA A 439 23.74 4.70 -20.60
C ALA A 439 24.66 5.27 -21.69
N ALA A 440 24.10 5.94 -22.70
CA ALA A 440 24.86 6.62 -23.76
C ALA A 440 25.39 8.01 -23.33
N GLY A 441 25.15 8.43 -22.09
CA GLY A 441 25.55 9.74 -21.57
C GLY A 441 24.68 10.90 -22.04
N VAL A 442 23.48 10.64 -22.57
CA VAL A 442 22.50 11.70 -22.91
C VAL A 442 21.80 12.15 -21.64
N ASN A 443 21.92 13.45 -21.34
CA ASN A 443 21.28 14.07 -20.18
C ASN A 443 19.99 14.77 -20.59
N SER A 444 18.97 14.64 -19.78
CA SER A 444 17.75 15.44 -19.83
C SER A 444 17.39 15.94 -18.43
N SER A 445 16.89 17.15 -18.35
CA SER A 445 16.42 17.76 -17.11
C SER A 445 15.11 18.47 -17.38
N ASN A 446 14.16 18.33 -16.47
CA ASN A 446 12.88 19.00 -16.54
C ASN A 446 12.46 19.43 -15.14
N ASP A 447 11.97 20.67 -15.03
CA ASP A 447 11.36 21.17 -13.81
C ASP A 447 9.95 21.73 -14.09
N ASP A 448 9.05 21.57 -13.13
CA ASP A 448 7.70 22.06 -13.22
C ASP A 448 7.13 22.38 -11.83
N ASN A 449 6.17 23.29 -11.79
CA ASN A 449 5.44 23.66 -10.58
C ASN A 449 3.98 23.26 -10.72
N LYS A 450 3.45 22.55 -9.72
CA LYS A 450 2.07 22.07 -9.71
C LYS A 450 1.36 22.48 -8.43
N THR A 451 0.12 22.92 -8.58
CA THR A 451 -0.75 23.24 -7.45
C THR A 451 -1.82 22.18 -7.30
N SER A 452 -1.87 21.53 -6.15
CA SER A 452 -2.94 20.62 -5.74
C SER A 452 -3.84 21.29 -4.72
N TYR A 453 -5.13 20.95 -4.73
CA TYR A 453 -6.06 21.44 -3.71
C TYR A 453 -7.13 20.42 -3.36
N ARG A 454 -7.69 20.54 -2.17
CA ARG A 454 -8.90 19.84 -1.72
C ARG A 454 -9.78 20.84 -0.98
N LEU A 455 -11.07 20.84 -1.30
CA LEU A 455 -12.10 21.59 -0.61
C LEU A 455 -13.18 20.63 -0.17
N GLY A 456 -13.48 20.64 1.11
CA GLY A 456 -14.46 19.75 1.72
C GLY A 456 -15.45 20.50 2.60
N ALA A 457 -16.66 20.01 2.67
CA ALA A 457 -17.65 20.44 3.65
C ALA A 457 -18.32 19.22 4.26
N VAL A 458 -18.46 19.24 5.55
CA VAL A 458 -19.16 18.22 6.35
C VAL A 458 -20.27 18.89 7.10
N TYR A 459 -21.43 18.24 7.15
CA TYR A 459 -22.55 18.63 8.00
C TYR A 459 -22.88 17.51 8.98
N ARG A 460 -22.79 17.78 10.27
CA ARG A 460 -23.21 16.87 11.34
C ARG A 460 -24.73 16.83 11.37
N LEU A 461 -25.32 15.71 10.97
CA LEU A 461 -26.76 15.46 11.03
C LEU A 461 -27.22 15.16 12.45
N THR A 462 -26.39 14.43 13.18
CA THR A 462 -26.47 14.14 14.62
C THR A 462 -25.06 14.03 15.17
N ASP A 463 -24.88 13.80 16.47
CA ASP A 463 -23.56 13.58 17.06
C ASP A 463 -22.82 12.38 16.42
N ASP A 464 -23.57 11.37 15.96
CA ASP A 464 -23.05 10.11 15.43
C ASP A 464 -23.14 10.00 13.89
N MET A 465 -23.66 11.04 13.19
CA MET A 465 -23.87 10.97 11.73
C MET A 465 -23.45 12.26 11.04
N SER A 466 -22.79 12.13 9.91
CA SER A 466 -22.43 13.25 9.05
C SER A 466 -22.69 12.96 7.57
N ALA A 467 -22.87 14.04 6.79
CA ALA A 467 -22.85 14.02 5.34
C ALA A 467 -21.75 14.97 4.86
N TYR A 468 -21.07 14.61 3.79
CA TYR A 468 -19.96 15.41 3.29
C TYR A 468 -19.94 15.54 1.78
N THR A 469 -19.21 16.53 1.30
CA THR A 469 -18.83 16.67 -0.10
C THR A 469 -17.38 17.09 -0.22
N THR A 470 -16.71 16.62 -1.27
CA THR A 470 -15.29 16.92 -1.55
C THR A 470 -15.06 17.19 -3.02
N LEU A 471 -14.30 18.24 -3.29
CA LEU A 471 -13.68 18.56 -4.57
C LEU A 471 -12.17 18.50 -4.39
N ALA A 472 -11.46 17.75 -5.22
CA ALA A 472 -10.01 17.68 -5.15
C ALA A 472 -9.38 17.69 -6.55
N LYS A 473 -8.17 18.25 -6.62
CA LYS A 473 -7.30 18.18 -7.78
C LYS A 473 -5.89 17.83 -7.36
N SER A 474 -5.29 16.87 -8.04
CA SER A 474 -3.90 16.45 -7.81
C SER A 474 -3.16 16.25 -9.13
N TRP A 475 -1.84 16.01 -9.01
CA TRP A 475 -0.95 15.80 -10.13
C TRP A 475 -0.11 14.54 -9.91
N GLN A 476 0.14 13.84 -11.00
CA GLN A 476 0.93 12.60 -11.03
C GLN A 476 2.08 12.74 -12.02
N LEU A 477 3.24 12.17 -11.66
CA LEU A 477 4.35 12.00 -12.57
C LEU A 477 4.08 10.88 -13.58
N PRO A 478 4.62 10.97 -14.81
CA PRO A 478 4.56 9.88 -15.77
C PRO A 478 5.10 8.58 -15.20
N TYR A 479 4.48 7.48 -15.58
CA TYR A 479 4.83 6.16 -15.11
C TYR A 479 6.23 5.75 -15.59
N GLY A 480 7.04 5.15 -14.68
CA GLY A 480 8.23 4.35 -15.00
C GLY A 480 9.36 5.06 -15.71
N GLY A 481 9.36 6.40 -15.77
CA GLY A 481 10.34 7.14 -16.59
C GLY A 481 10.04 7.00 -18.08
N SER A 482 8.79 6.77 -18.46
CA SER A 482 8.32 7.06 -19.81
C SER A 482 8.41 8.55 -20.01
N PHE A 483 9.23 9.00 -20.94
CA PHE A 483 9.50 10.41 -21.19
C PHE A 483 8.77 10.86 -22.43
N VAL A 484 8.31 12.09 -22.42
CA VAL A 484 7.70 12.73 -23.60
C VAL A 484 8.71 12.92 -24.72
N SER A 485 9.94 12.98 -24.42
CA SER A 485 11.08 13.15 -25.30
C SER A 485 12.29 13.36 -24.39
N PRO A 486 13.53 13.31 -24.86
CA PRO A 486 14.69 13.66 -24.04
C PRO A 486 14.60 15.05 -23.38
N THR A 487 13.57 15.84 -23.69
CA THR A 487 13.48 17.26 -23.31
C THR A 487 12.20 17.64 -22.56
N GLN A 488 11.23 16.72 -22.29
CA GLN A 488 9.97 17.12 -21.68
C GLN A 488 9.29 15.99 -20.89
N ALA A 489 9.20 16.12 -19.56
CA ALA A 489 8.28 15.34 -18.73
C ALA A 489 6.92 16.06 -18.68
N GLU A 490 5.84 15.31 -18.77
CA GLU A 490 4.49 15.86 -18.71
C GLU A 490 3.76 15.29 -17.49
N PHE A 491 3.15 16.17 -16.70
CA PHE A 491 2.38 15.79 -15.52
C PHE A 491 0.91 15.61 -15.88
N PHE A 492 0.26 14.65 -15.24
CA PHE A 492 -1.13 14.32 -15.48
C PHE A 492 -1.99 14.78 -14.32
N SER A 493 -3.12 15.39 -14.63
CA SER A 493 -4.06 15.86 -13.62
C SER A 493 -5.10 14.79 -13.29
N THR A 494 -5.55 14.83 -12.04
CA THR A 494 -6.71 14.07 -11.55
C THR A 494 -7.64 15.01 -10.82
N GLU A 495 -8.93 14.91 -11.11
CA GLU A 495 -10.00 15.67 -10.46
C GLU A 495 -11.02 14.71 -9.84
N LEU A 496 -11.49 15.01 -8.64
CA LEU A 496 -12.50 14.25 -7.89
C LEU A 496 -13.67 15.15 -7.52
N LEU A 497 -14.87 14.62 -7.70
CA LEU A 497 -16.08 15.03 -6.99
C LEU A 497 -16.60 13.84 -6.20
N GLU A 498 -16.78 14.01 -4.89
CA GLU A 498 -17.33 12.99 -4.01
C GLU A 498 -18.41 13.59 -3.11
N VAL A 499 -19.48 12.82 -2.89
CA VAL A 499 -20.51 13.08 -1.88
C VAL A 499 -20.70 11.81 -1.09
N GLY A 500 -20.74 11.91 0.24
CA GLY A 500 -20.89 10.75 1.08
C GLY A 500 -21.58 11.02 2.41
N ALA A 501 -21.77 9.97 3.15
CA ALA A 501 -22.31 9.98 4.52
C ALA A 501 -21.56 8.97 5.38
N LYS A 502 -21.38 9.30 6.64
CA LYS A 502 -20.72 8.49 7.64
C LYS A 502 -21.60 8.40 8.87
N ALA A 503 -21.56 7.27 9.55
CA ALA A 503 -22.26 7.10 10.80
C ALA A 503 -21.54 6.13 11.73
N TYR A 504 -21.54 6.44 13.02
CA TYR A 504 -21.38 5.49 14.09
C TYR A 504 -22.76 5.00 14.50
N VAL A 505 -22.88 3.72 14.74
CA VAL A 505 -24.11 3.09 15.25
C VAL A 505 -23.75 2.06 16.32
N LEU A 506 -24.73 1.61 17.10
CA LEU A 506 -24.53 0.63 18.18
C LEU A 506 -23.52 1.13 19.25
N ASP A 507 -23.73 2.34 19.76
CA ASP A 507 -22.85 2.97 20.75
C ASP A 507 -21.37 3.06 20.25
N ASP A 508 -21.19 3.56 19.01
CA ASP A 508 -19.93 3.75 18.30
C ASP A 508 -19.16 2.46 17.97
N ALA A 509 -19.78 1.31 18.19
CA ALA A 509 -19.14 0.02 17.94
C ALA A 509 -19.15 -0.39 16.46
N LEU A 510 -19.95 0.24 15.60
CA LEU A 510 -20.09 -0.07 14.19
C LEU A 510 -20.03 1.21 13.34
N MET A 511 -19.10 1.23 12.41
CA MET A 511 -18.88 2.31 11.44
C MET A 511 -19.60 2.00 10.13
N LEU A 512 -20.31 2.97 9.58
CA LEU A 512 -20.95 2.92 8.27
C LEU A 512 -20.42 4.06 7.40
N ASN A 513 -20.03 3.76 6.19
CA ASN A 513 -19.62 4.73 5.18
C ASN A 513 -20.33 4.47 3.86
N ALA A 514 -20.85 5.53 3.23
CA ALA A 514 -21.41 5.49 1.89
C ALA A 514 -20.88 6.65 1.09
N ALA A 515 -20.43 6.41 -0.14
CA ALA A 515 -19.89 7.44 -1.02
C ALA A 515 -20.35 7.24 -2.46
N VAL A 516 -20.60 8.35 -3.14
CA VAL A 516 -20.77 8.44 -4.60
C VAL A 516 -19.64 9.32 -5.11
N PHE A 517 -18.90 8.83 -6.10
CA PHE A 517 -17.72 9.53 -6.61
C PHE A 517 -17.68 9.58 -8.12
N GLN A 518 -17.00 10.59 -8.64
CA GLN A 518 -16.53 10.69 -10.02
C GLN A 518 -15.08 11.17 -9.99
N ILE A 519 -14.21 10.43 -10.68
CA ILE A 519 -12.79 10.74 -10.86
C ILE A 519 -12.53 10.87 -12.36
N ASP A 520 -12.00 12.00 -12.78
CA ASP A 520 -11.49 12.25 -14.12
C ASP A 520 -9.97 12.35 -14.07
N GLN A 521 -9.27 11.53 -14.85
CA GLN A 521 -7.80 11.51 -14.90
C GLN A 521 -7.31 11.64 -16.33
N GLU A 522 -6.29 12.49 -16.54
CA GLU A 522 -5.45 12.42 -17.73
C GLU A 522 -4.50 11.22 -17.61
N GLN A 523 -4.33 10.47 -18.69
CA GLN A 523 -3.41 9.34 -18.76
C GLN A 523 -2.44 9.49 -19.92
N PRO A 524 -1.18 9.04 -19.82
CA PRO A 524 -0.24 9.10 -20.92
C PRO A 524 -0.61 8.09 -22.01
N SER A 525 -0.65 8.54 -23.25
CA SER A 525 -0.62 7.69 -24.44
C SER A 525 0.80 7.64 -24.97
N THR A 526 1.38 6.45 -25.09
CA THR A 526 2.79 6.27 -25.51
C THR A 526 2.88 5.66 -26.89
N ASP A 527 3.93 6.05 -27.67
CA ASP A 527 4.29 5.40 -28.92
C ASP A 527 4.97 4.04 -28.69
N ALA A 528 5.38 3.39 -29.79
CA ALA A 528 6.07 2.11 -29.75
C ALA A 528 7.44 2.14 -29.05
N ASP A 529 8.06 3.32 -28.95
CA ASP A 529 9.34 3.56 -28.29
C ASP A 529 9.17 3.92 -26.80
N GLY A 530 7.91 4.03 -26.33
CA GLY A 530 7.55 4.36 -24.96
C GLY A 530 7.57 5.85 -24.64
N PHE A 531 7.62 6.72 -25.66
CA PHE A 531 7.49 8.17 -25.46
C PHE A 531 6.03 8.57 -25.41
N ILE A 532 5.71 9.51 -24.52
CA ILE A 532 4.37 10.07 -24.41
C ILE A 532 4.11 10.97 -25.63
N VAL A 533 3.14 10.59 -26.45
CA VAL A 533 2.77 11.32 -27.67
C VAL A 533 1.46 12.04 -27.55
N ASP A 534 0.62 11.63 -26.60
CA ASP A 534 -0.71 12.21 -26.37
C ASP A 534 -1.19 11.91 -24.94
N LYS A 535 -2.33 12.50 -24.56
CA LYS A 535 -3.05 12.23 -23.32
C LYS A 535 -4.43 11.68 -23.63
N SER A 536 -4.72 10.50 -23.14
CA SER A 536 -6.09 9.98 -23.03
C SER A 536 -6.72 10.43 -21.72
N ARG A 537 -8.04 10.33 -21.63
CA ARG A 537 -8.80 10.67 -20.43
C ARG A 537 -9.57 9.47 -19.94
N ALA A 538 -9.36 9.12 -18.68
CA ALA A 538 -10.15 8.09 -18.01
C ALA A 538 -11.20 8.76 -17.10
N ARG A 539 -12.41 8.21 -17.08
CA ARG A 539 -13.44 8.54 -16.09
C ARG A 539 -13.87 7.29 -15.36
N HIS A 540 -13.79 7.36 -14.04
CA HIS A 540 -14.31 6.33 -13.16
C HIS A 540 -15.33 6.96 -12.22
N GLN A 541 -16.53 6.40 -12.20
CA GLN A 541 -17.63 6.87 -11.35
C GLN A 541 -18.32 5.69 -10.70
N GLY A 542 -18.81 5.87 -9.46
CA GLY A 542 -19.38 4.74 -8.77
C GLY A 542 -19.99 5.05 -7.41
N ILE A 543 -20.42 3.97 -6.77
CA ILE A 543 -20.99 3.97 -5.42
C ILE A 543 -20.20 2.99 -4.58
N GLU A 544 -19.84 3.38 -3.39
CA GLU A 544 -19.21 2.53 -2.38
C GLU A 544 -20.04 2.52 -1.12
N LEU A 545 -20.21 1.33 -0.55
CA LEU A 545 -20.81 1.12 0.77
C LEU A 545 -19.83 0.31 1.60
N GLU A 546 -19.62 0.69 2.84
CA GLU A 546 -18.75 -0.04 3.77
C GLU A 546 -19.34 -0.04 5.16
N MET A 547 -19.27 -1.18 5.83
CA MET A 547 -19.62 -1.40 7.21
C MET A 547 -18.47 -2.13 7.90
N ARG A 548 -18.09 -1.69 9.10
CA ARG A 548 -17.00 -2.29 9.85
C ARG A 548 -17.17 -2.07 11.33
N GLY A 549 -17.01 -3.13 12.13
CA GLY A 549 -17.05 -3.02 13.58
C GLY A 549 -17.78 -4.16 14.27
N GLN A 550 -18.27 -3.91 15.46
CA GLN A 550 -18.89 -4.88 16.34
C GLN A 550 -20.42 -4.72 16.34
N ILE A 551 -21.14 -5.80 16.03
CA ILE A 551 -22.61 -5.83 16.01
C ILE A 551 -23.16 -6.19 17.39
N THR A 552 -22.48 -7.09 18.10
CA THR A 552 -22.74 -7.44 19.51
C THR A 552 -21.40 -7.63 20.21
N GLU A 553 -21.38 -7.76 21.53
CA GLU A 553 -20.15 -8.07 22.29
C GLU A 553 -19.37 -9.29 21.74
N GLN A 554 -20.05 -10.21 21.06
CA GLN A 554 -19.47 -11.45 20.53
C GLN A 554 -19.32 -11.45 19.01
N LEU A 555 -20.01 -10.58 18.28
CA LEU A 555 -20.06 -10.60 16.81
C LEU A 555 -19.44 -9.34 16.23
N SER A 556 -18.30 -9.48 15.59
CA SER A 556 -17.70 -8.46 14.72
C SER A 556 -17.99 -8.76 13.25
N ALA A 557 -18.20 -7.74 12.43
CA ALA A 557 -18.48 -7.92 11.01
C ALA A 557 -17.86 -6.82 10.15
N THR A 558 -17.57 -7.18 8.91
CA THR A 558 -17.23 -6.26 7.84
C THR A 558 -18.12 -6.54 6.64
N ALA A 559 -18.57 -5.50 5.95
CA ALA A 559 -19.24 -5.64 4.67
C ALA A 559 -18.81 -4.50 3.74
N SER A 560 -18.63 -4.81 2.48
CA SER A 560 -18.33 -3.82 1.47
C SER A 560 -19.06 -4.13 0.16
N TYR A 561 -19.47 -3.08 -0.54
CA TYR A 561 -19.99 -3.17 -1.89
C TYR A 561 -19.51 -1.98 -2.69
N THR A 562 -19.03 -2.25 -3.91
CA THR A 562 -18.65 -1.23 -4.87
C THR A 562 -19.31 -1.54 -6.20
N TYR A 563 -20.00 -0.55 -6.75
CA TYR A 563 -20.38 -0.52 -8.15
C TYR A 563 -19.63 0.61 -8.83
N MET A 564 -18.97 0.33 -9.93
CA MET A 564 -18.13 1.28 -10.63
C MET A 564 -18.28 1.13 -12.15
N ASP A 565 -18.49 2.26 -12.81
CA ASP A 565 -18.41 2.41 -14.25
C ASP A 565 -17.10 3.12 -14.58
N ALA A 566 -16.18 2.41 -15.22
CA ALA A 566 -14.83 2.88 -15.54
C ALA A 566 -14.60 2.80 -17.06
N GLU A 567 -14.22 3.91 -17.67
CA GLU A 567 -13.98 3.97 -19.11
C GLU A 567 -12.78 4.87 -19.48
N ASP A 568 -12.05 4.49 -20.49
CA ASP A 568 -11.21 5.39 -21.27
C ASP A 568 -12.13 6.20 -22.20
N ARG A 569 -12.18 7.53 -22.01
CA ARG A 569 -13.12 8.43 -22.70
C ARG A 569 -12.84 8.61 -24.20
N ASP A 570 -11.65 8.27 -24.64
CA ASP A 570 -11.24 8.44 -26.03
C ASP A 570 -11.56 7.17 -26.83
N THR A 571 -11.54 6.02 -26.20
CA THR A 571 -11.84 4.71 -26.83
C THR A 571 -13.20 4.14 -26.45
N GLY A 572 -13.81 4.58 -25.35
CA GLY A 572 -15.03 4.01 -24.78
C GLY A 572 -14.83 2.59 -24.21
N LYS A 573 -13.58 2.20 -23.90
CA LYS A 573 -13.21 0.88 -23.43
C LYS A 573 -12.94 0.85 -21.94
N LYS A 574 -13.19 -0.31 -21.32
CA LYS A 574 -12.86 -0.52 -19.91
C LYS A 574 -11.35 -0.65 -19.70
N PRO A 575 -10.84 -0.11 -18.59
CA PRO A 575 -9.46 -0.32 -18.18
C PRO A 575 -9.19 -1.80 -17.84
N ASN A 576 -7.92 -2.21 -17.89
CA ASN A 576 -7.49 -3.55 -17.53
C ASN A 576 -7.76 -3.87 -16.06
N ASP A 577 -8.18 -5.11 -15.81
CA ASP A 577 -8.34 -5.70 -14.47
C ASP A 577 -9.34 -4.97 -13.57
N VAL A 578 -10.17 -4.10 -14.14
CA VAL A 578 -11.20 -3.33 -13.42
C VAL A 578 -12.55 -4.02 -13.56
N SER A 579 -13.13 -4.42 -12.42
CA SER A 579 -14.47 -4.99 -12.34
C SER A 579 -15.50 -3.91 -12.02
N ASP A 580 -16.71 -4.04 -12.62
CA ASP A 580 -17.82 -3.13 -12.29
C ASP A 580 -18.38 -3.37 -10.88
N GLN A 581 -18.19 -4.57 -10.33
CA GLN A 581 -18.78 -4.95 -9.05
C GLN A 581 -17.77 -5.67 -8.18
N LEU A 582 -17.61 -5.18 -6.97
CA LEU A 582 -16.88 -5.83 -5.89
C LEU A 582 -17.81 -5.93 -4.68
N ALA A 583 -17.84 -7.07 -4.03
CA ALA A 583 -18.58 -7.24 -2.78
C ALA A 583 -17.80 -8.14 -1.83
N ALA A 584 -17.83 -7.82 -0.55
CA ALA A 584 -17.30 -8.71 0.48
C ALA A 584 -18.17 -8.64 1.74
N LEU A 585 -18.24 -9.76 2.43
CA LEU A 585 -18.88 -9.89 3.74
C LEU A 585 -18.00 -10.79 4.60
N GLY A 586 -17.61 -10.31 5.78
CA GLY A 586 -16.87 -11.07 6.76
C GLY A 586 -17.53 -10.97 8.13
N ALA A 587 -17.44 -12.01 8.93
CA ALA A 587 -17.90 -11.99 10.31
C ALA A 587 -17.04 -12.91 11.18
N THR A 588 -16.80 -12.48 12.42
CA THR A 588 -16.18 -13.31 13.47
C THR A 588 -17.07 -13.35 14.68
N TYR A 589 -17.18 -14.52 15.27
CA TYR A 589 -18.02 -14.79 16.43
C TYR A 589 -17.21 -15.38 17.57
N GLN A 590 -17.14 -14.67 18.68
CA GLN A 590 -16.56 -15.14 19.95
C GLN A 590 -17.60 -16.00 20.67
N LEU A 591 -17.44 -17.33 20.61
CA LEU A 591 -18.39 -18.24 21.22
C LEU A 591 -18.30 -18.22 22.75
N ASP A 592 -17.09 -18.20 23.28
CA ASP A 592 -16.73 -18.13 24.69
C ASP A 592 -15.29 -17.59 24.82
N ASP A 593 -14.72 -17.57 26.02
CA ASP A 593 -13.36 -17.07 26.26
C ASP A 593 -12.26 -17.86 25.50
N ALA A 594 -12.58 -19.08 25.04
CA ALA A 594 -11.63 -19.97 24.38
C ALA A 594 -11.81 -20.01 22.86
N TRP A 595 -13.04 -20.03 22.34
CA TRP A 595 -13.33 -20.28 20.95
C TRP A 595 -13.80 -19.05 20.19
N ARG A 596 -13.16 -18.79 19.06
CA ARG A 596 -13.57 -17.77 18.09
C ARG A 596 -13.64 -18.39 16.69
N PHE A 597 -14.67 -18.06 15.94
CA PHE A 597 -14.90 -18.56 14.58
C PHE A 597 -15.11 -17.39 13.64
N GLY A 598 -14.62 -17.52 12.41
CA GLY A 598 -14.80 -16.52 11.37
C GLY A 598 -15.12 -17.14 10.02
N ALA A 599 -15.81 -16.36 9.19
CA ALA A 599 -16.02 -16.68 7.78
C ALA A 599 -16.08 -15.40 6.97
N SER A 600 -15.64 -15.47 5.72
CA SER A 600 -15.77 -14.39 4.76
C SER A 600 -16.18 -14.90 3.37
N VAL A 601 -16.85 -14.02 2.63
CA VAL A 601 -17.21 -14.23 1.23
C VAL A 601 -16.79 -13.00 0.46
N LYS A 602 -16.08 -13.19 -0.66
CA LYS A 602 -15.66 -12.14 -1.59
C LYS A 602 -16.16 -12.46 -3.00
N TYR A 603 -16.79 -11.50 -3.64
CA TYR A 603 -17.20 -11.53 -5.02
C TYR A 603 -16.47 -10.48 -5.84
N VAL A 604 -15.93 -10.86 -6.97
CA VAL A 604 -15.33 -9.98 -7.98
C VAL A 604 -16.02 -10.26 -9.32
N GLY A 605 -16.65 -9.25 -9.88
CA GLY A 605 -17.38 -9.36 -11.13
C GLY A 605 -16.48 -9.48 -12.36
N ASP A 606 -17.10 -9.65 -13.53
CA ASP A 606 -16.43 -9.74 -14.83
C ASP A 606 -15.47 -8.56 -15.06
N ARG A 607 -14.36 -8.84 -15.72
CA ARG A 607 -13.34 -7.85 -16.09
C ARG A 607 -12.56 -8.31 -17.31
N PHE A 608 -11.71 -7.43 -17.81
CA PHE A 608 -10.88 -7.71 -18.98
C PHE A 608 -9.40 -7.61 -18.64
N ALA A 609 -8.61 -8.50 -19.20
CA ALA A 609 -7.16 -8.39 -19.24
C ALA A 609 -6.72 -7.83 -20.60
N GLY A 610 -5.70 -6.98 -20.55
CA GLY A 610 -5.09 -6.37 -21.74
C GLY A 610 -5.89 -5.21 -22.34
N ASN A 611 -5.17 -4.39 -23.11
CA ASN A 611 -5.74 -3.20 -23.72
C ASN A 611 -6.93 -3.53 -24.65
N ASN A 612 -7.90 -2.64 -24.69
CA ASN A 612 -9.08 -2.74 -25.55
C ASN A 612 -9.96 -3.98 -25.30
N GLU A 613 -10.06 -4.44 -24.04
CA GLU A 613 -10.90 -5.59 -23.68
C GLU A 613 -10.47 -6.88 -24.39
N ALA A 614 -9.15 -7.08 -24.51
CA ALA A 614 -8.58 -8.12 -25.35
C ALA A 614 -8.88 -9.55 -24.88
N VAL A 615 -9.00 -9.77 -23.55
CA VAL A 615 -9.25 -11.07 -22.94
C VAL A 615 -10.28 -10.93 -21.84
N ALA A 616 -11.39 -11.66 -21.97
CA ALA A 616 -12.41 -11.71 -20.92
C ALA A 616 -11.94 -12.59 -19.76
N LEU A 617 -12.04 -12.07 -18.54
CA LEU A 617 -11.88 -12.79 -17.28
C LEU A 617 -13.25 -12.84 -16.60
N GLY A 618 -13.71 -14.05 -16.30
CA GLY A 618 -15.00 -14.25 -15.63
C GLY A 618 -15.01 -13.71 -14.19
N ASP A 619 -16.20 -13.61 -13.64
CA ASP A 619 -16.42 -13.35 -12.22
C ASP A 619 -16.02 -14.57 -11.37
N TYR A 620 -15.84 -14.34 -10.07
CA TYR A 620 -15.59 -15.40 -9.10
C TYR A 620 -16.08 -15.04 -7.70
N THR A 621 -16.32 -16.09 -6.92
CA THR A 621 -16.68 -15.96 -5.49
C THR A 621 -15.77 -16.83 -4.65
N LEU A 622 -15.07 -16.23 -3.69
CA LEU A 622 -14.22 -16.94 -2.73
C LEU A 622 -14.90 -16.98 -1.37
N VAL A 623 -14.72 -18.09 -0.67
CA VAL A 623 -15.20 -18.28 0.69
C VAL A 623 -14.02 -18.73 1.54
N ASP A 624 -13.78 -18.01 2.64
CA ASP A 624 -12.76 -18.33 3.62
C ASP A 624 -13.38 -18.61 4.97
N ALA A 625 -12.69 -19.36 5.81
CA ALA A 625 -13.12 -19.69 7.16
C ALA A 625 -11.95 -19.72 8.15
N MET A 626 -12.24 -19.40 9.41
CA MET A 626 -11.28 -19.38 10.50
C MET A 626 -11.87 -20.01 11.76
N ALA A 627 -11.01 -20.72 12.50
CA ALA A 627 -11.29 -21.17 13.87
C ALA A 627 -10.08 -20.92 14.74
N SER A 628 -10.25 -20.27 15.87
CA SER A 628 -9.21 -19.96 16.84
C SER A 628 -9.56 -20.50 18.21
N TYR A 629 -8.57 -21.06 18.90
CA TYR A 629 -8.68 -21.59 20.25
C TYR A 629 -7.64 -20.96 21.17
N HIS A 630 -8.11 -20.32 22.23
CA HIS A 630 -7.30 -19.67 23.25
C HIS A 630 -7.29 -20.46 24.55
N VAL A 631 -6.13 -20.68 25.13
CA VAL A 631 -5.99 -21.26 26.46
C VAL A 631 -4.81 -20.64 27.21
N GLY A 632 -5.09 -19.84 28.22
CA GLY A 632 -4.07 -19.08 28.95
C GLY A 632 -3.30 -18.14 28.03
N LYS A 633 -1.99 -18.37 27.88
CA LYS A 633 -1.09 -17.59 27.02
C LYS A 633 -0.92 -18.16 25.59
N HIS A 634 -1.72 -19.14 25.21
CA HIS A 634 -1.59 -19.87 23.96
C HIS A 634 -2.78 -19.61 23.05
N ARG A 635 -2.56 -19.32 21.77
CA ARG A 635 -3.56 -19.25 20.73
C ARG A 635 -3.17 -20.19 19.58
N ILE A 636 -4.08 -21.06 19.19
CA ILE A 636 -3.97 -21.88 17.98
C ILE A 636 -5.07 -21.42 17.03
N GLN A 637 -4.73 -21.18 15.79
CA GLN A 637 -5.69 -20.75 14.77
C GLN A 637 -5.55 -21.57 13.50
N LEU A 638 -6.67 -21.96 12.92
CA LEU A 638 -6.77 -22.58 11.60
C LEU A 638 -7.46 -21.58 10.66
N ASN A 639 -6.83 -21.26 9.55
CA ASN A 639 -7.42 -20.53 8.44
C ASN A 639 -7.54 -21.47 7.23
N ALA A 640 -8.66 -21.36 6.52
CA ALA A 640 -8.94 -22.05 5.26
C ALA A 640 -9.33 -21.00 4.23
N TYR A 641 -8.59 -20.92 3.13
CA TYR A 641 -8.79 -19.95 2.05
C TYR A 641 -9.33 -20.67 0.82
N ASN A 642 -10.16 -19.98 0.03
CA ASN A 642 -10.81 -20.55 -1.14
C ASN A 642 -11.40 -21.95 -0.86
N LEU A 643 -12.23 -22.05 0.18
CA LEU A 643 -12.71 -23.31 0.77
C LEU A 643 -13.35 -24.27 -0.23
N PHE A 644 -13.94 -23.75 -1.31
CA PHE A 644 -14.62 -24.51 -2.37
C PHE A 644 -13.75 -24.80 -3.58
N ASP A 645 -12.45 -24.44 -3.54
CA ASP A 645 -11.47 -24.64 -4.62
C ASP A 645 -11.92 -23.98 -5.94
N GLU A 646 -12.50 -22.77 -5.86
CA GLU A 646 -12.89 -22.01 -7.06
C GLU A 646 -11.69 -21.76 -7.95
N GLU A 647 -11.85 -22.00 -9.25
CA GLU A 647 -10.82 -21.68 -10.24
C GLU A 647 -11.06 -20.29 -10.81
N TYR A 648 -10.14 -19.38 -10.58
CA TYR A 648 -10.28 -17.98 -10.96
C TYR A 648 -8.96 -17.38 -11.45
N TYR A 649 -9.04 -16.18 -12.03
CA TYR A 649 -7.88 -15.42 -12.48
C TYR A 649 -7.72 -14.14 -11.66
N LEU A 650 -6.49 -13.84 -11.21
CA LEU A 650 -6.21 -12.62 -10.45
C LEU A 650 -6.25 -11.37 -11.34
N GLY A 651 -5.79 -11.46 -12.57
CA GLY A 651 -5.62 -10.33 -13.46
C GLY A 651 -4.49 -10.57 -14.44
N SER A 652 -3.99 -9.50 -15.04
CA SER A 652 -2.93 -9.58 -16.04
C SER A 652 -1.71 -8.73 -15.71
N THR A 653 -0.54 -9.14 -16.20
CA THR A 653 0.59 -8.24 -16.33
C THR A 653 0.42 -7.42 -17.59
N ASN A 654 0.51 -6.08 -17.48
CA ASN A 654 0.37 -5.19 -18.62
C ASN A 654 1.53 -5.39 -19.61
N GLY A 655 1.20 -5.97 -20.77
CA GLY A 655 2.05 -5.94 -21.94
C GLY A 655 1.67 -4.75 -22.82
N THR A 656 2.63 -3.86 -23.08
CA THR A 656 2.46 -2.71 -23.99
C THR A 656 2.10 -3.10 -25.44
N SER A 657 2.01 -4.38 -25.74
CA SER A 657 1.82 -4.92 -27.11
C SER A 657 0.58 -5.82 -27.25
N GLY A 658 -0.39 -5.76 -26.34
CA GLY A 658 -1.57 -6.64 -26.40
C GLY A 658 -1.28 -8.09 -26.02
N VAL A 659 -0.12 -8.39 -25.47
CA VAL A 659 0.22 -9.70 -24.90
C VAL A 659 -0.16 -9.69 -23.43
N ASN A 660 -1.08 -10.56 -23.09
CA ASN A 660 -1.58 -10.67 -21.73
C ASN A 660 -1.03 -11.94 -21.11
N SER A 661 -0.25 -11.78 -20.06
CA SER A 661 0.07 -12.85 -19.13
C SER A 661 -0.95 -12.81 -18.00
N ILE A 662 -1.70 -13.86 -17.82
CA ILE A 662 -2.85 -13.93 -16.91
C ILE A 662 -2.46 -14.81 -15.72
N GLY A 663 -2.63 -14.31 -14.51
CA GLY A 663 -2.36 -15.05 -13.28
C GLY A 663 -3.54 -15.89 -12.85
N TYR A 664 -3.33 -17.17 -12.57
CA TYR A 664 -4.28 -17.97 -11.79
C TYR A 664 -4.34 -17.48 -10.34
N GLY A 665 -5.51 -17.52 -9.75
CA GLY A 665 -5.70 -17.44 -8.32
C GLY A 665 -5.33 -18.74 -7.61
N ALA A 666 -5.06 -18.64 -6.31
CA ALA A 666 -4.68 -19.78 -5.48
C ALA A 666 -5.82 -20.82 -5.37
N PRO A 667 -5.50 -22.13 -5.32
CA PRO A 667 -6.47 -23.18 -5.00
C PRO A 667 -6.95 -23.07 -3.54
N ALA A 668 -7.70 -24.06 -3.08
CA ALA A 668 -8.00 -24.20 -1.66
C ALA A 668 -6.71 -24.38 -0.85
N GLU A 669 -6.48 -23.53 0.14
CA GLU A 669 -5.29 -23.50 0.99
C GLU A 669 -5.66 -23.50 2.47
N PHE A 670 -4.76 -24.02 3.30
CA PHE A 670 -4.92 -24.08 4.75
C PHE A 670 -3.66 -23.58 5.45
N MET A 671 -3.86 -22.91 6.58
CA MET A 671 -2.76 -22.48 7.45
C MET A 671 -3.15 -22.71 8.91
N VAL A 672 -2.24 -23.35 9.67
CA VAL A 672 -2.31 -23.44 11.13
C VAL A 672 -1.27 -22.51 11.72
N SER A 673 -1.67 -21.62 12.59
CA SER A 673 -0.77 -20.74 13.33
C SER A 673 -0.86 -20.99 14.84
N TYR A 674 0.27 -20.80 15.50
CA TYR A 674 0.40 -20.88 16.94
C TYR A 674 1.08 -19.62 17.47
N HIS A 675 0.46 -18.98 18.44
CA HIS A 675 0.98 -17.79 19.12
C HIS A 675 1.11 -18.04 20.62
N TYR A 676 2.18 -17.53 21.20
CA TYR A 676 2.45 -17.59 22.63
C TYR A 676 2.81 -16.18 23.14
N GLU A 677 2.14 -15.72 24.18
CA GLU A 677 2.43 -14.46 24.84
C GLU A 677 3.10 -14.71 26.20
N LEU A 678 4.29 -14.14 26.41
CA LEU A 678 5.10 -14.26 27.63
C LEU A 678 4.62 -13.37 28.77
#